data_e963db582470a54e9105a86a5dc5cef8
#
_entry.id   e963db582470a54e9105a86a5dc5cef8
#
_cell.length_a   1.000
_cell.length_b   1.000
_cell.length_c   1.000
_cell.angle_alpha   90.00
_cell.angle_beta   90.00
_cell.angle_gamma   90.00
#
_symmetry.space_group_name_H-M   'P 1'
#
loop_
_entity.id
_entity.type
_entity.pdbx_description
1 polymer ?
#
loop_
_entity_poly.entity_id
_entity_poly.type
_entity_poly.pdbx_seq_one_letter_code
_entity_poly.pdbx_strand_id
1 'polypeptide(L)'
;MINVRQGVFHLRNEEASYLFRVKDGFLEHLHFGARAETSDAPAFAARPGCGWGDSTLYREGSNADCLDILPLEWSGCGRGDYRESPLELSIGGRAVSTDFRYLGCEVLKEPPPSALPVSRGQTILAVYLEDAAAKLRLTLLYGVLPTAFTRRAILENCGSSAVHIRKCMSACTELPGDWELHTFSGGWIAEMQHTRTPVTLARTCLESTTGASSSRANPGFLLAAPDAGEQAGAVYGFNLLYSGSHYLSAQKSLQGLTRVLQGISPANFDWELAPGARFETPEAVMAYSGAGFGGLSACFHRYVNEHLIPPDWQGRPRPIVYNSWEGCMFDFTESKLLRLGRAAKQLGCELFVLDDGWFGKRNSDTTSLGDYTVNEKKLPGGLRGLGEKLNAMGLQFGLWFEPESVSPDSELYRQHPDWALHDVLGREDLLGRHQLLLDLTKPEVRDYLVESVGGILDAAPISYVKWDMNRHSCALGAQQHAFVLGLYDVLRRIFLPRPQILLESCSSGGNRFDCGMLWFSPQIWCSDDTDPVERLRIQQSLSFLYPPSCFGTHVSASPHAQTLRHTPLSTRGNVSLFGCLGYELDLTELLPVEQAEIRAQTEFYRAHRRTLQYGRFTRGRTDGGGTVWQMQTKQETVAAVFHGLQPAAPGYEHLRVTGLDGEKQYRLTSRPQLLRVGDFGTLLRHVLPVKLNPNGLAVQTADSLYRMSDGSQSLTASGAAFAAGICLAPRFAGTGYDPDGRMQGDFGSNVYFIQEVCSHEKP
;
A
#
# COMPACT_ATOMS: atom_id res chain seq x y z
N MET A 1 1.81 -26.05 -4.05
CA MET A 1 1.94 -27.36 -4.75
C MET A 1 1.38 -27.23 -6.16
N ILE A 2 2.07 -27.70 -7.15
CA ILE A 2 1.58 -27.76 -8.55
C ILE A 2 1.45 -29.23 -8.94
N ASN A 3 0.29 -29.63 -9.44
CA ASN A 3 0.01 -30.97 -9.96
C ASN A 3 -0.54 -30.83 -11.38
N VAL A 4 0.09 -31.54 -12.33
CA VAL A 4 -0.32 -31.60 -13.74
C VAL A 4 -0.62 -33.05 -14.09
N ARG A 5 -1.87 -33.34 -14.46
CA ARG A 5 -2.29 -34.71 -14.75
C ARG A 5 -3.34 -34.72 -15.86
N GLN A 6 -3.04 -35.44 -16.94
CA GLN A 6 -3.98 -35.64 -18.07
C GLN A 6 -4.63 -34.37 -18.61
N GLY A 7 -3.83 -33.29 -18.74
CA GLY A 7 -4.30 -31.99 -19.21
C GLY A 7 -5.08 -31.16 -18.17
N VAL A 8 -5.15 -31.62 -16.92
CA VAL A 8 -5.68 -30.86 -15.79
C VAL A 8 -4.50 -30.28 -15.00
N PHE A 9 -4.59 -28.98 -14.69
CA PHE A 9 -3.63 -28.21 -13.89
C PHE A 9 -4.28 -27.88 -12.57
N HIS A 10 -3.65 -28.27 -11.48
CA HIS A 10 -4.09 -27.93 -10.13
C HIS A 10 -2.96 -27.26 -9.35
N LEU A 11 -3.14 -25.98 -9.08
CA LEU A 11 -2.29 -25.20 -8.22
C LEU A 11 -2.98 -25.09 -6.85
N ARG A 12 -2.26 -25.39 -5.78
CA ARG A 12 -2.80 -25.38 -4.41
C ARG A 12 -1.83 -24.73 -3.47
N ASN A 13 -2.35 -23.85 -2.62
CA ASN A 13 -1.62 -23.23 -1.51
C ASN A 13 -2.28 -23.56 -0.16
N GLU A 14 -1.95 -22.83 0.92
CA GLU A 14 -2.52 -23.07 2.25
C GLU A 14 -4.00 -22.73 2.33
N GLU A 15 -4.48 -21.76 1.56
CA GLU A 15 -5.82 -21.17 1.65
C GLU A 15 -6.76 -21.60 0.53
N ALA A 16 -6.23 -21.83 -0.69
CA ALA A 16 -7.03 -21.93 -1.90
C ALA A 16 -6.51 -22.97 -2.90
N SER A 17 -7.38 -23.30 -3.86
CA SER A 17 -7.06 -24.05 -5.07
C SER A 17 -7.37 -23.25 -6.32
N TYR A 18 -6.54 -23.39 -7.36
CA TYR A 18 -6.73 -22.85 -8.69
C TYR A 18 -6.63 -24.01 -9.70
N LEU A 19 -7.71 -24.29 -10.42
CA LEU A 19 -7.81 -25.41 -11.35
C LEU A 19 -8.22 -24.91 -12.74
N PHE A 20 -7.57 -25.46 -13.75
CA PHE A 20 -7.97 -25.30 -15.15
C PHE A 20 -7.55 -26.55 -15.94
N ARG A 21 -8.03 -26.68 -17.17
CA ARG A 21 -7.69 -27.81 -18.03
C ARG A 21 -7.51 -27.44 -19.50
N VAL A 22 -6.85 -28.31 -20.24
CA VAL A 22 -6.87 -28.27 -21.71
C VAL A 22 -8.17 -28.90 -22.20
N LYS A 23 -8.95 -28.15 -22.95
CA LYS A 23 -10.13 -28.59 -23.65
C LYS A 23 -9.99 -28.22 -25.12
N ASP A 24 -9.88 -29.21 -26.01
CA ASP A 24 -9.85 -28.97 -27.45
C ASP A 24 -8.76 -27.97 -27.91
N GLY A 25 -7.66 -27.90 -27.16
CA GLY A 25 -6.51 -27.04 -27.43
C GLY A 25 -6.59 -25.66 -26.80
N PHE A 26 -7.69 -25.23 -26.21
CA PHE A 26 -7.77 -24.02 -25.37
C PHE A 26 -7.78 -24.34 -23.88
N LEU A 27 -7.59 -23.33 -23.04
CA LEU A 27 -7.56 -23.47 -21.57
C LEU A 27 -8.90 -23.09 -20.99
N GLU A 28 -9.63 -24.09 -20.45
CA GLU A 28 -10.88 -23.89 -19.71
C GLU A 28 -10.57 -23.68 -18.23
N HIS A 29 -11.01 -22.54 -17.68
CA HIS A 29 -10.97 -22.30 -16.23
C HIS A 29 -11.99 -23.22 -15.53
N LEU A 30 -11.60 -23.82 -14.41
CA LEU A 30 -12.45 -24.74 -13.65
C LEU A 30 -12.84 -24.17 -12.29
N HIS A 31 -11.85 -23.71 -11.52
CA HIS A 31 -12.07 -23.26 -10.16
C HIS A 31 -10.95 -22.34 -9.67
N PHE A 32 -11.32 -21.26 -9.03
CA PHE A 32 -10.47 -20.49 -8.13
C PHE A 32 -11.27 -20.20 -6.87
N GLY A 33 -10.80 -20.62 -5.71
CA GLY A 33 -11.52 -20.44 -4.45
C GLY A 33 -11.06 -21.40 -3.35
N ALA A 34 -11.99 -21.82 -2.50
CA ALA A 34 -11.71 -22.74 -1.41
C ALA A 34 -10.96 -23.99 -1.89
N ARG A 35 -10.17 -24.59 -1.00
CA ARG A 35 -9.37 -25.78 -1.30
C ARG A 35 -10.22 -26.92 -1.84
N ALA A 36 -9.79 -27.49 -2.94
CA ALA A 36 -10.39 -28.64 -3.63
C ALA A 36 -9.32 -29.69 -3.92
N GLU A 37 -9.72 -30.88 -4.34
CA GLU A 37 -8.81 -31.92 -4.78
C GLU A 37 -8.75 -32.00 -6.33
N THR A 38 -7.68 -32.56 -6.88
CA THR A 38 -7.53 -32.71 -8.34
C THR A 38 -8.65 -33.56 -8.94
N SER A 39 -9.16 -34.54 -8.17
CA SER A 39 -10.29 -35.42 -8.56
C SER A 39 -11.61 -34.67 -8.73
N ASP A 40 -11.75 -33.45 -8.19
CA ASP A 40 -12.97 -32.68 -8.29
C ASP A 40 -13.07 -31.91 -9.61
N ALA A 41 -12.00 -31.86 -10.41
CA ALA A 41 -11.96 -31.16 -11.69
C ALA A 41 -13.15 -31.42 -12.60
N PRO A 42 -13.65 -32.70 -12.76
CA PRO A 42 -14.84 -32.95 -13.56
C PRO A 42 -16.14 -32.33 -13.03
N ALA A 43 -16.22 -32.09 -11.71
CA ALA A 43 -17.39 -31.46 -11.08
C ALA A 43 -17.45 -29.96 -11.37
N PHE A 44 -16.29 -29.30 -11.55
CA PHE A 44 -16.18 -27.87 -11.86
C PHE A 44 -16.28 -27.59 -13.37
N ALA A 45 -16.17 -28.61 -14.24
CA ALA A 45 -16.21 -28.40 -15.68
C ALA A 45 -17.53 -27.81 -16.16
N ALA A 46 -17.47 -26.78 -16.99
CA ALA A 46 -18.67 -26.20 -17.60
C ALA A 46 -19.45 -27.24 -18.43
N ARG A 47 -20.77 -27.22 -18.28
CA ARG A 47 -21.70 -28.11 -19.01
C ARG A 47 -22.72 -27.25 -19.76
N PRO A 48 -22.29 -26.57 -20.85
CA PRO A 48 -23.19 -25.74 -21.62
C PRO A 48 -24.25 -26.62 -22.29
N GLY A 49 -25.52 -26.22 -22.22
CA GLY A 49 -26.62 -26.95 -22.82
C GLY A 49 -26.66 -26.81 -24.34
N CYS A 50 -26.63 -25.56 -24.81
CA CYS A 50 -26.58 -25.20 -26.25
C CYS A 50 -26.03 -23.77 -26.38
N GLY A 51 -25.54 -23.45 -27.58
CA GLY A 51 -25.30 -22.04 -27.95
C GLY A 51 -26.62 -21.27 -28.11
N TRP A 52 -26.53 -19.94 -28.06
CA TRP A 52 -27.67 -19.06 -28.34
C TRP A 52 -27.88 -18.95 -29.86
N GLY A 53 -29.03 -18.39 -30.25
CA GLY A 53 -29.38 -18.23 -31.67
C GLY A 53 -28.44 -17.31 -32.45
N ASP A 54 -27.67 -16.45 -31.76
CA ASP A 54 -26.66 -15.55 -32.31
C ASP A 54 -25.21 -16.00 -32.03
N SER A 55 -25.02 -17.23 -31.49
CA SER A 55 -23.69 -17.73 -31.11
C SER A 55 -22.85 -18.10 -32.34
N THR A 56 -21.57 -17.78 -32.26
CA THR A 56 -20.57 -18.31 -33.19
C THR A 56 -19.96 -19.57 -32.61
N LEU A 57 -20.12 -20.70 -33.34
CA LEU A 57 -19.57 -22.00 -32.93
C LEU A 57 -18.09 -22.08 -33.31
N TYR A 58 -17.28 -22.48 -32.35
CA TYR A 58 -15.86 -22.69 -32.59
C TYR A 58 -15.56 -23.87 -33.53
N ARG A 59 -16.40 -24.89 -33.46
CA ARG A 59 -16.42 -26.03 -34.39
C ARG A 59 -17.82 -26.30 -34.94
N GLU A 60 -17.88 -26.59 -36.20
CA GLU A 60 -19.12 -27.04 -36.84
C GLU A 60 -19.63 -28.34 -36.20
N GLY A 61 -20.92 -28.38 -35.92
CA GLY A 61 -21.61 -29.57 -35.39
C GLY A 61 -21.59 -29.76 -33.87
N SER A 62 -20.96 -28.82 -33.10
CA SER A 62 -20.99 -28.85 -31.65
C SER A 62 -21.53 -27.58 -31.07
N ASN A 63 -22.79 -27.55 -30.66
CA ASN A 63 -23.42 -26.41 -29.98
C ASN A 63 -22.82 -26.13 -28.62
N ALA A 64 -21.97 -27.00 -28.06
CA ALA A 64 -21.28 -26.84 -26.81
C ALA A 64 -19.95 -26.07 -26.95
N ASP A 65 -19.44 -25.89 -28.16
CA ASP A 65 -18.15 -25.25 -28.43
C ASP A 65 -18.31 -23.75 -28.77
N CYS A 66 -19.15 -23.06 -28.02
CA CYS A 66 -19.27 -21.60 -28.06
C CYS A 66 -18.37 -21.00 -27.02
N LEU A 67 -17.31 -20.28 -27.41
CA LEU A 67 -16.33 -19.71 -26.50
C LEU A 67 -16.93 -18.62 -25.61
N ASP A 68 -18.00 -17.96 -26.05
CA ASP A 68 -18.68 -16.88 -25.33
C ASP A 68 -19.36 -17.32 -24.02
N ILE A 69 -19.68 -18.61 -23.90
CA ILE A 69 -20.32 -19.20 -22.70
C ILE A 69 -19.40 -20.07 -21.86
N LEU A 70 -18.15 -20.26 -22.27
CA LEU A 70 -17.18 -21.07 -21.54
C LEU A 70 -16.28 -20.19 -20.65
N PRO A 71 -15.96 -20.61 -19.42
CA PRO A 71 -14.93 -19.97 -18.63
C PRO A 71 -13.55 -20.21 -19.23
N LEU A 72 -12.80 -19.17 -19.55
CA LEU A 72 -11.52 -19.26 -20.24
C LEU A 72 -10.38 -18.63 -19.43
N GLU A 73 -9.23 -19.31 -19.39
CA GLU A 73 -7.99 -18.74 -18.82
C GLU A 73 -7.42 -17.62 -19.70
N TRP A 74 -7.62 -17.74 -21.02
CA TRP A 74 -7.21 -16.74 -21.99
C TRP A 74 -8.15 -16.78 -23.18
N SER A 75 -8.60 -15.61 -23.59
CA SER A 75 -9.56 -15.44 -24.66
C SER A 75 -8.96 -14.61 -25.79
N GLY A 76 -9.14 -15.07 -27.02
CA GLY A 76 -8.76 -14.32 -28.22
C GLY A 76 -9.91 -13.47 -28.75
N CYS A 77 -9.64 -12.19 -29.04
CA CYS A 77 -10.62 -11.34 -29.73
C CYS A 77 -10.94 -11.90 -31.12
N GLY A 78 -12.21 -11.83 -31.53
CA GLY A 78 -12.65 -12.16 -32.89
C GLY A 78 -12.80 -13.67 -33.22
N ARG A 79 -12.77 -14.55 -32.19
CA ARG A 79 -12.92 -15.99 -32.33
C ARG A 79 -14.20 -16.54 -31.69
N GLY A 80 -15.21 -15.70 -31.52
CA GLY A 80 -16.52 -16.11 -30.99
C GLY A 80 -16.67 -15.95 -29.47
N ASP A 81 -15.68 -15.39 -28.75
CA ASP A 81 -15.85 -14.83 -27.43
C ASP A 81 -16.00 -13.31 -27.56
N TYR A 82 -17.17 -12.79 -27.23
CA TYR A 82 -17.52 -11.37 -27.35
C TYR A 82 -17.33 -10.59 -26.04
N ARG A 83 -16.95 -11.27 -24.97
CA ARG A 83 -16.59 -10.64 -23.70
C ARG A 83 -15.25 -9.90 -23.84
N GLU A 84 -14.92 -9.07 -22.92
CA GLU A 84 -13.67 -8.31 -22.96
C GLU A 84 -12.45 -9.23 -23.09
N SER A 85 -11.62 -8.97 -24.11
CA SER A 85 -10.40 -9.74 -24.37
C SER A 85 -9.22 -9.27 -23.52
N PRO A 86 -8.38 -10.17 -22.98
CA PRO A 86 -7.11 -9.82 -22.34
C PRO A 86 -6.03 -9.37 -23.34
N LEU A 87 -6.20 -9.57 -24.64
CA LEU A 87 -5.20 -9.24 -25.67
C LEU A 87 -5.86 -8.57 -26.85
N GLU A 88 -5.32 -7.42 -27.27
CA GLU A 88 -5.67 -6.72 -28.50
C GLU A 88 -4.38 -6.32 -29.22
N LEU A 89 -4.27 -6.65 -30.50
CA LEU A 89 -3.08 -6.35 -31.30
C LEU A 89 -3.39 -6.09 -32.76
N SER A 90 -2.41 -5.50 -33.47
CA SER A 90 -2.48 -5.31 -34.90
C SER A 90 -1.17 -5.71 -35.60
N ILE A 91 -1.30 -6.18 -36.84
CA ILE A 91 -0.19 -6.52 -37.73
C ILE A 91 -0.39 -5.81 -39.04
N GLY A 92 0.64 -5.09 -39.52
CA GLY A 92 0.53 -4.30 -40.76
C GLY A 92 -0.59 -3.26 -40.73
N GLY A 93 -0.87 -2.65 -39.54
CA GLY A 93 -1.90 -1.65 -39.33
C GLY A 93 -3.34 -2.18 -39.28
N ARG A 94 -3.54 -3.49 -39.27
CA ARG A 94 -4.86 -4.14 -39.18
C ARG A 94 -5.01 -4.86 -37.85
N ALA A 95 -6.13 -4.66 -37.16
CA ALA A 95 -6.50 -5.47 -36.01
C ALA A 95 -6.63 -6.95 -36.44
N VAL A 96 -6.07 -7.83 -35.65
CA VAL A 96 -6.10 -9.29 -35.92
C VAL A 96 -6.72 -10.04 -34.76
N SER A 97 -7.49 -11.08 -35.10
CA SER A 97 -7.95 -12.05 -34.12
C SER A 97 -6.82 -13.02 -33.76
N THR A 98 -6.81 -13.49 -32.53
CA THR A 98 -5.84 -14.49 -32.06
C THR A 98 -6.52 -15.80 -31.67
N ASP A 99 -5.85 -16.91 -31.92
CA ASP A 99 -6.33 -18.28 -31.64
C ASP A 99 -5.20 -19.12 -31.03
N PHE A 100 -4.86 -18.83 -29.78
CA PHE A 100 -3.77 -19.52 -29.07
C PHE A 100 -4.17 -20.93 -28.69
N ARG A 101 -3.37 -21.91 -29.12
CA ARG A 101 -3.54 -23.32 -28.84
C ARG A 101 -2.46 -23.85 -27.93
N TYR A 102 -2.85 -24.69 -26.99
CA TYR A 102 -1.94 -25.34 -26.05
C TYR A 102 -0.88 -26.16 -26.77
N LEU A 103 0.38 -25.93 -26.43
CA LEU A 103 1.53 -26.73 -26.92
C LEU A 103 2.11 -27.64 -25.84
N GLY A 104 2.18 -27.18 -24.61
CA GLY A 104 2.83 -27.89 -23.52
C GLY A 104 2.94 -27.05 -22.24
N CYS A 105 3.52 -27.66 -21.23
CA CYS A 105 3.77 -26.97 -19.96
C CYS A 105 5.05 -27.47 -19.31
N GLU A 106 5.56 -26.65 -18.35
CA GLU A 106 6.72 -27.00 -17.56
C GLU A 106 6.55 -26.42 -16.13
N VAL A 107 7.08 -27.13 -15.14
CA VAL A 107 7.15 -26.62 -13.75
C VAL A 107 8.56 -26.12 -13.48
N LEU A 108 8.70 -24.83 -13.26
CA LEU A 108 9.95 -24.15 -12.99
C LEU A 108 10.10 -23.92 -11.48
N LYS A 109 11.31 -24.12 -10.96
CA LYS A 109 11.63 -23.88 -9.54
C LYS A 109 11.72 -22.39 -9.20
N GLU A 110 12.07 -21.57 -10.19
CA GLU A 110 12.26 -20.14 -10.08
C GLU A 110 11.61 -19.43 -11.28
N PRO A 111 11.12 -18.20 -11.11
CA PRO A 111 10.58 -17.44 -12.22
C PRO A 111 11.68 -17.09 -13.24
N PRO A 112 11.36 -17.05 -14.55
CA PRO A 112 12.28 -16.54 -15.55
C PRO A 112 12.71 -15.10 -15.24
N PRO A 113 13.96 -14.71 -15.63
CA PRO A 113 14.45 -13.34 -15.45
C PRO A 113 13.49 -12.31 -16.06
N SER A 114 13.29 -11.20 -15.36
CA SER A 114 12.37 -10.12 -15.75
C SER A 114 12.95 -8.75 -15.47
N ALA A 115 12.64 -7.78 -16.35
CA ALA A 115 12.87 -6.36 -16.09
C ALA A 115 11.84 -5.77 -15.11
N LEU A 116 10.69 -6.41 -14.94
CA LEU A 116 9.66 -6.04 -14.00
C LEU A 116 9.88 -6.71 -12.62
N PRO A 117 9.33 -6.15 -11.54
CA PRO A 117 9.26 -6.83 -10.24
C PRO A 117 8.54 -8.18 -10.33
N VAL A 118 9.06 -9.17 -9.62
CA VAL A 118 8.51 -10.52 -9.57
C VAL A 118 8.57 -11.02 -8.13
N SER A 119 7.51 -11.67 -7.67
CA SER A 119 7.41 -12.23 -6.31
C SER A 119 8.51 -13.25 -6.04
N ARG A 120 9.03 -13.26 -4.82
CA ARG A 120 10.16 -14.09 -4.40
C ARG A 120 9.68 -15.43 -3.84
N GLY A 121 10.44 -16.50 -4.12
CA GLY A 121 10.22 -17.81 -3.52
C GLY A 121 9.01 -18.57 -4.03
N GLN A 122 8.50 -18.24 -5.22
CA GLN A 122 7.38 -18.92 -5.86
C GLN A 122 7.84 -20.11 -6.73
N THR A 123 7.01 -21.13 -6.79
CA THR A 123 7.11 -22.19 -7.80
C THR A 123 6.20 -21.85 -8.96
N ILE A 124 6.69 -21.98 -10.20
CA ILE A 124 5.98 -21.51 -11.39
C ILE A 124 5.50 -22.71 -12.24
N LEU A 125 4.27 -22.66 -12.70
CA LEU A 125 3.78 -23.40 -13.84
C LEU A 125 3.84 -22.51 -15.08
N ALA A 126 4.67 -22.85 -16.05
CA ALA A 126 4.69 -22.23 -17.37
C ALA A 126 3.80 -23.04 -18.31
N VAL A 127 2.85 -22.39 -18.98
CA VAL A 127 1.96 -22.98 -19.97
C VAL A 127 2.20 -22.31 -21.30
N TYR A 128 2.57 -23.11 -22.30
CA TYR A 128 2.96 -22.63 -23.64
C TYR A 128 1.80 -22.78 -24.62
N LEU A 129 1.51 -21.71 -25.32
CA LEU A 129 0.48 -21.63 -26.35
C LEU A 129 1.07 -21.02 -27.62
N GLU A 130 0.51 -21.34 -28.77
CA GLU A 130 0.91 -20.79 -30.06
C GLU A 130 -0.32 -20.43 -30.90
N ASP A 131 -0.25 -19.29 -31.56
CA ASP A 131 -1.08 -18.95 -32.70
C ASP A 131 -0.21 -19.07 -33.96
N ALA A 132 -0.35 -20.22 -34.68
CA ALA A 132 0.46 -20.50 -35.85
C ALA A 132 0.17 -19.55 -37.03
N ALA A 133 -1.07 -19.07 -37.15
CA ALA A 133 -1.46 -18.13 -38.21
C ALA A 133 -0.88 -16.72 -37.98
N ALA A 134 -0.96 -16.24 -36.74
CA ALA A 134 -0.38 -14.97 -36.35
C ALA A 134 1.14 -15.04 -36.12
N LYS A 135 1.71 -16.26 -36.06
CA LYS A 135 3.11 -16.53 -35.72
C LYS A 135 3.51 -15.93 -34.37
N LEU A 136 2.67 -16.12 -33.39
CA LEU A 136 2.86 -15.63 -32.03
C LEU A 136 2.94 -16.81 -31.05
N ARG A 137 3.83 -16.70 -30.06
CA ARG A 137 3.84 -17.58 -28.89
C ARG A 137 3.41 -16.81 -27.66
N LEU A 138 2.58 -17.44 -26.84
CA LEU A 138 2.14 -16.93 -25.55
C LEU A 138 2.55 -17.89 -24.46
N THR A 139 3.28 -17.41 -23.47
CA THR A 139 3.58 -18.17 -22.25
C THR A 139 2.77 -17.55 -21.10
N LEU A 140 1.88 -18.35 -20.50
CA LEU A 140 1.20 -17.99 -19.27
C LEU A 140 1.98 -18.56 -18.09
N LEU A 141 2.38 -17.70 -17.18
CA LEU A 141 3.11 -18.07 -15.97
C LEU A 141 2.19 -17.97 -14.76
N TYR A 142 2.05 -19.08 -14.04
CA TYR A 142 1.26 -19.17 -12.82
C TYR A 142 2.19 -19.48 -11.65
N GLY A 143 2.31 -18.57 -10.70
CA GLY A 143 3.10 -18.76 -9.50
C GLY A 143 2.26 -19.24 -8.32
N VAL A 144 2.86 -20.07 -7.47
CA VAL A 144 2.24 -20.54 -6.22
C VAL A 144 3.08 -20.11 -5.05
N LEU A 145 2.43 -19.36 -4.15
CA LEU A 145 2.95 -18.89 -2.87
C LEU A 145 2.08 -19.43 -1.72
N PRO A 146 2.52 -19.41 -0.47
CA PRO A 146 1.76 -19.97 0.65
C PRO A 146 0.33 -19.43 0.77
N THR A 147 0.09 -18.16 0.51
CA THR A 147 -1.21 -17.49 0.68
C THR A 147 -1.74 -16.79 -0.58
N ALA A 148 -1.01 -16.87 -1.70
CA ALA A 148 -1.39 -16.19 -2.94
C ALA A 148 -1.01 -17.02 -4.17
N PHE A 149 -1.63 -16.69 -5.29
CA PHE A 149 -1.20 -17.08 -6.63
C PHE A 149 -0.73 -15.85 -7.38
N THR A 150 0.21 -16.04 -8.31
CA THR A 150 0.63 -14.97 -9.21
C THR A 150 0.35 -15.36 -10.65
N ARG A 151 0.20 -14.35 -11.50
CA ARG A 151 -0.03 -14.56 -12.94
C ARG A 151 0.62 -13.46 -13.77
N ARG A 152 1.27 -13.85 -14.86
CA ARG A 152 1.78 -12.93 -15.89
C ARG A 152 1.83 -13.63 -17.24
N ALA A 153 1.90 -12.84 -18.31
CA ALA A 153 1.97 -13.33 -19.68
C ALA A 153 3.24 -12.82 -20.36
N ILE A 154 3.82 -13.67 -21.20
CA ILE A 154 4.93 -13.31 -22.10
C ILE A 154 4.46 -13.58 -23.53
N LEU A 155 4.43 -12.55 -24.37
CA LEU A 155 4.10 -12.63 -25.78
C LEU A 155 5.38 -12.52 -26.60
N GLU A 156 5.63 -13.47 -27.50
CA GLU A 156 6.79 -13.52 -28.38
C GLU A 156 6.35 -13.42 -29.85
N ASN A 157 6.97 -12.53 -30.62
CA ASN A 157 6.75 -12.42 -32.05
C ASN A 157 7.70 -13.37 -32.81
N CYS A 158 7.18 -14.50 -33.25
CA CYS A 158 7.91 -15.47 -34.05
C CYS A 158 7.78 -15.21 -35.57
N GLY A 159 7.09 -14.15 -35.96
CA GLY A 159 6.90 -13.74 -37.35
C GLY A 159 8.04 -12.89 -37.89
N SER A 160 7.86 -12.37 -39.11
CA SER A 160 8.81 -11.52 -39.81
C SER A 160 8.39 -10.04 -39.87
N SER A 161 7.20 -9.72 -39.38
CA SER A 161 6.66 -8.35 -39.33
C SER A 161 6.48 -7.90 -37.88
N ALA A 162 6.60 -6.60 -37.63
CA ALA A 162 6.32 -6.04 -36.32
C ALA A 162 4.85 -6.23 -35.96
N VAL A 163 4.61 -6.48 -34.67
CA VAL A 163 3.28 -6.59 -34.05
C VAL A 163 3.10 -5.41 -33.11
N HIS A 164 1.98 -4.74 -33.19
CA HIS A 164 1.61 -3.65 -32.29
C HIS A 164 0.64 -4.15 -31.24
N ILE A 165 1.06 -4.16 -29.99
CA ILE A 165 0.23 -4.55 -28.84
C ILE A 165 -0.56 -3.32 -28.38
N ARG A 166 -1.88 -3.40 -28.43
CA ARG A 166 -2.80 -2.36 -27.95
C ARG A 166 -3.28 -2.62 -26.52
N LYS A 167 -3.34 -3.88 -26.14
CA LYS A 167 -3.73 -4.36 -24.84
C LYS A 167 -3.10 -5.74 -24.58
N CYS A 168 -2.54 -5.94 -23.39
CA CYS A 168 -2.08 -7.25 -22.92
C CYS A 168 -2.21 -7.29 -21.40
N MET A 169 -3.20 -8.04 -20.91
CA MET A 169 -3.49 -8.12 -19.48
C MET A 169 -2.62 -9.16 -18.79
N SER A 170 -2.31 -8.93 -17.54
CA SER A 170 -1.56 -9.86 -16.69
C SER A 170 -2.42 -11.04 -16.25
N ALA A 171 -3.68 -10.78 -15.94
CA ALA A 171 -4.64 -11.78 -15.48
C ALA A 171 -5.98 -11.66 -16.20
N CYS A 172 -6.58 -12.83 -16.45
CA CYS A 172 -7.96 -13.02 -16.86
C CYS A 172 -8.50 -14.17 -16.01
N THR A 173 -9.52 -13.92 -15.19
CA THR A 173 -10.09 -14.91 -14.27
C THR A 173 -11.60 -14.90 -14.37
N GLU A 174 -12.22 -16.06 -14.27
CA GLU A 174 -13.68 -16.23 -14.32
C GLU A 174 -14.18 -16.76 -12.98
N LEU A 175 -15.05 -16.01 -12.31
CA LEU A 175 -15.55 -16.35 -10.97
C LEU A 175 -17.06 -16.55 -11.00
N PRO A 176 -17.59 -17.71 -10.54
CA PRO A 176 -19.03 -17.91 -10.43
C PRO A 176 -19.60 -17.16 -9.21
N GLY A 177 -20.86 -16.74 -9.30
CA GLY A 177 -21.59 -16.12 -8.20
C GLY A 177 -21.79 -14.62 -8.33
N ASP A 178 -22.34 -14.03 -7.28
CA ASP A 178 -22.60 -12.60 -7.16
C ASP A 178 -21.54 -11.93 -6.31
N TRP A 179 -20.99 -10.81 -6.80
CA TRP A 179 -19.87 -10.13 -6.18
C TRP A 179 -20.11 -8.64 -6.07
N GLU A 180 -19.60 -8.04 -5.01
CA GLU A 180 -19.37 -6.61 -4.89
C GLU A 180 -17.89 -6.32 -5.20
N LEU A 181 -17.65 -5.36 -6.07
CA LEU A 181 -16.33 -4.83 -6.39
C LEU A 181 -15.98 -3.72 -5.39
N HIS A 182 -14.91 -3.92 -4.63
CA HIS A 182 -14.35 -2.96 -3.71
C HIS A 182 -13.11 -2.34 -4.33
N THR A 183 -13.14 -1.02 -4.57
CA THR A 183 -12.03 -0.26 -5.15
C THR A 183 -11.59 0.85 -4.22
N PHE A 184 -10.36 1.31 -4.43
CA PHE A 184 -9.72 2.34 -3.64
C PHE A 184 -9.27 3.46 -4.58
N SER A 185 -9.96 4.57 -4.52
CA SER A 185 -9.75 5.76 -5.35
C SER A 185 -9.39 6.96 -4.49
N GLY A 186 -9.33 8.15 -5.06
CA GLY A 186 -9.10 9.36 -4.29
C GLY A 186 -8.29 10.41 -5.04
N GLY A 187 -7.35 11.00 -4.35
CA GLY A 187 -6.46 12.03 -4.86
C GLY A 187 -5.40 12.40 -3.84
N TRP A 188 -4.60 13.40 -4.12
CA TRP A 188 -3.64 13.97 -3.16
C TRP A 188 -4.35 14.36 -1.86
N ILE A 189 -3.78 13.98 -0.71
CA ILE A 189 -4.31 14.16 0.66
C ILE A 189 -5.69 13.53 0.94
N ALA A 190 -6.20 12.74 0.02
CA ALA A 190 -7.47 12.02 0.15
C ALA A 190 -7.36 10.63 -0.51
N GLU A 191 -6.25 9.95 -0.28
CA GLU A 191 -5.94 8.63 -0.84
C GLU A 191 -6.90 7.55 -0.31
N MET A 192 -6.97 6.43 -1.01
CA MET A 192 -7.60 5.19 -0.57
C MET A 192 -9.06 5.31 -0.14
N GLN A 193 -9.84 6.16 -0.83
CA GLN A 193 -11.29 6.22 -0.60
C GLN A 193 -11.94 4.91 -1.06
N HIS A 194 -12.47 4.16 -0.10
CA HIS A 194 -13.06 2.84 -0.32
C HIS A 194 -14.47 2.97 -0.91
N THR A 195 -14.71 2.36 -2.07
CA THR A 195 -16.02 2.29 -2.72
C THR A 195 -16.45 0.85 -2.92
N ARG A 196 -17.77 0.61 -2.90
CA ARG A 196 -18.40 -0.70 -3.12
C ARG A 196 -19.40 -0.58 -4.27
N THR A 197 -19.28 -1.45 -5.26
CA THR A 197 -20.15 -1.45 -6.44
C THR A 197 -20.57 -2.89 -6.77
N PRO A 198 -21.86 -3.20 -6.88
CA PRO A 198 -22.28 -4.52 -7.34
C PRO A 198 -21.77 -4.80 -8.76
N VAL A 199 -21.24 -5.99 -8.99
CA VAL A 199 -20.85 -6.44 -10.33
C VAL A 199 -22.10 -6.86 -11.09
N THR A 200 -22.32 -6.23 -12.24
CA THR A 200 -23.52 -6.44 -13.06
C THR A 200 -23.14 -6.88 -14.48
N LEU A 201 -24.13 -7.00 -15.35
CA LEU A 201 -23.93 -7.25 -16.79
C LEU A 201 -23.20 -6.08 -17.47
N ALA A 202 -23.32 -4.87 -16.92
CA ALA A 202 -22.50 -3.73 -17.37
C ALA A 202 -21.07 -3.87 -16.82
N ARG A 203 -20.09 -3.61 -17.67
CA ARG A 203 -18.69 -3.63 -17.29
C ARG A 203 -18.36 -2.44 -16.39
N THR A 204 -17.81 -2.74 -15.22
CA THR A 204 -17.19 -1.75 -14.32
C THR A 204 -15.68 -1.80 -14.49
N CYS A 205 -15.04 -0.64 -14.65
CA CYS A 205 -13.58 -0.55 -14.76
C CYS A 205 -13.05 0.56 -13.86
N LEU A 206 -11.80 0.38 -13.41
CA LEU A 206 -10.98 1.40 -12.75
C LEU A 206 -9.63 1.46 -13.45
N GLU A 207 -9.18 2.66 -13.77
CA GLU A 207 -7.98 2.89 -14.56
C GLU A 207 -7.19 4.08 -14.06
N SER A 208 -5.87 3.95 -14.04
CA SER A 208 -4.93 5.07 -13.95
C SER A 208 -4.26 5.30 -15.29
N THR A 209 -4.22 6.56 -15.72
CA THR A 209 -3.55 7.00 -16.96
C THR A 209 -2.48 8.06 -16.69
N THR A 210 -2.07 8.23 -15.42
CA THR A 210 -1.17 9.31 -14.99
C THR A 210 0.31 8.99 -15.10
N GLY A 211 0.67 7.83 -15.63
CA GLY A 211 2.05 7.32 -15.66
C GLY A 211 2.50 6.71 -14.33
N ALA A 212 1.64 6.78 -13.30
CA ALA A 212 1.84 6.15 -12.00
C ALA A 212 0.64 5.26 -11.64
N SER A 213 0.78 4.39 -10.64
CA SER A 213 -0.33 3.60 -10.09
C SER A 213 -1.44 4.48 -9.55
N SER A 214 -1.08 5.64 -8.98
CA SER A 214 -1.94 6.78 -8.70
C SER A 214 -2.86 6.66 -7.48
N SER A 215 -2.90 7.70 -6.68
CA SER A 215 -3.90 7.88 -5.61
C SER A 215 -5.35 8.02 -6.15
N ARG A 216 -5.50 8.30 -7.45
CA ARG A 216 -6.82 8.33 -8.11
C ARG A 216 -7.43 6.96 -8.33
N ALA A 217 -6.57 5.94 -8.48
CA ALA A 217 -6.97 4.56 -8.72
C ALA A 217 -5.88 3.64 -8.20
N ASN A 218 -6.04 3.01 -7.03
CA ASN A 218 -5.07 2.02 -6.55
C ASN A 218 -5.18 0.73 -7.39
N PRO A 219 -4.06 0.06 -7.75
CA PRO A 219 -4.10 -1.17 -8.53
C PRO A 219 -4.67 -2.37 -7.77
N GLY A 220 -4.75 -2.28 -6.43
CA GLY A 220 -5.36 -3.31 -5.61
C GLY A 220 -6.87 -3.16 -5.49
N PHE A 221 -7.60 -4.27 -5.56
CA PHE A 221 -9.06 -4.31 -5.42
C PHE A 221 -9.53 -5.65 -4.85
N LEU A 222 -10.80 -5.71 -4.42
CA LEU A 222 -11.41 -6.92 -3.89
C LEU A 222 -12.71 -7.23 -4.62
N LEU A 223 -13.03 -8.53 -4.67
CA LEU A 223 -14.38 -9.00 -4.98
C LEU A 223 -14.89 -9.77 -3.75
N ALA A 224 -15.93 -9.28 -3.13
CA ALA A 224 -16.51 -9.85 -1.92
C ALA A 224 -17.92 -10.38 -2.17
N ALA A 225 -18.27 -11.49 -1.57
CA ALA A 225 -19.66 -11.91 -1.48
C ALA A 225 -20.49 -10.81 -0.80
N PRO A 226 -21.76 -10.58 -1.19
CA PRO A 226 -22.56 -9.48 -0.64
C PRO A 226 -22.76 -9.52 0.89
N ASP A 227 -22.65 -10.70 1.48
CA ASP A 227 -22.75 -10.95 2.93
C ASP A 227 -21.40 -11.06 3.64
N ALA A 228 -20.30 -10.82 2.92
CA ALA A 228 -18.97 -10.91 3.52
C ALA A 228 -18.74 -9.82 4.58
N GLY A 229 -18.23 -10.26 5.73
CA GLY A 229 -17.82 -9.42 6.85
C GLY A 229 -16.32 -9.50 7.11
N GLU A 230 -15.89 -8.95 8.25
CA GLU A 230 -14.47 -8.97 8.63
C GLU A 230 -13.95 -10.39 8.88
N GLN A 231 -14.80 -11.32 9.36
CA GLN A 231 -14.37 -12.66 9.82
C GLN A 231 -15.05 -13.82 9.10
N ALA A 232 -15.94 -13.57 8.18
CA ALA A 232 -16.70 -14.60 7.46
C ALA A 232 -17.08 -14.11 6.07
N GLY A 233 -17.34 -15.05 5.16
CA GLY A 233 -17.72 -14.81 3.78
C GLY A 233 -16.54 -14.92 2.80
N ALA A 234 -16.87 -15.20 1.56
CA ALA A 234 -15.88 -15.35 0.49
C ALA A 234 -15.40 -13.98 0.00
N VAL A 235 -14.07 -13.79 -0.03
CA VAL A 235 -13.45 -12.57 -0.54
C VAL A 235 -12.24 -12.96 -1.41
N TYR A 236 -12.19 -12.42 -2.61
CA TYR A 236 -11.02 -12.44 -3.49
C TYR A 236 -10.30 -11.09 -3.41
N GLY A 237 -8.99 -11.11 -3.44
CA GLY A 237 -8.16 -9.94 -3.55
C GLY A 237 -7.23 -10.03 -4.75
N PHE A 238 -7.01 -8.89 -5.37
CA PHE A 238 -6.15 -8.73 -6.54
C PHE A 238 -5.22 -7.54 -6.33
N ASN A 239 -3.99 -7.66 -6.82
CA ASN A 239 -3.03 -6.56 -6.86
C ASN A 239 -2.09 -6.72 -8.05
N LEU A 240 -1.35 -5.66 -8.40
CA LEU A 240 -0.44 -5.66 -9.53
C LEU A 240 0.96 -5.18 -9.09
N LEU A 241 2.01 -5.92 -9.45
CA LEU A 241 3.40 -5.51 -9.23
C LEU A 241 3.82 -4.50 -10.31
N TYR A 242 3.20 -3.34 -10.29
CA TYR A 242 3.44 -2.31 -11.28
C TYR A 242 3.16 -0.92 -10.75
N SER A 243 4.07 0.01 -10.98
CA SER A 243 3.99 1.38 -10.47
C SER A 243 3.56 2.39 -11.54
N GLY A 244 3.16 1.91 -12.71
CA GLY A 244 2.69 2.71 -13.85
C GLY A 244 1.18 2.72 -14.02
N SER A 245 0.74 3.27 -15.14
CA SER A 245 -0.68 3.29 -15.54
C SER A 245 -1.25 1.87 -15.65
N HIS A 246 -2.33 1.59 -14.95
CA HIS A 246 -2.92 0.27 -14.85
C HIS A 246 -4.42 0.28 -15.13
N TYR A 247 -4.97 -0.90 -15.36
CA TYR A 247 -6.37 -1.15 -15.66
C TYR A 247 -6.88 -2.38 -14.92
N LEU A 248 -8.10 -2.29 -14.41
CA LEU A 248 -8.90 -3.42 -13.98
C LEU A 248 -10.32 -3.33 -14.55
N SER A 249 -10.92 -4.47 -14.81
CA SER A 249 -12.36 -4.55 -15.11
C SER A 249 -13.00 -5.78 -14.47
N ALA A 250 -14.30 -5.65 -14.15
CA ALA A 250 -15.16 -6.75 -13.72
C ALA A 250 -16.50 -6.68 -14.44
N GLN A 251 -16.94 -7.79 -15.02
CA GLN A 251 -18.20 -7.89 -15.73
C GLN A 251 -18.84 -9.26 -15.53
N LYS A 252 -20.11 -9.30 -15.14
CA LYS A 252 -20.88 -10.53 -15.01
C LYS A 252 -21.48 -10.92 -16.38
N SER A 253 -21.44 -12.18 -16.73
CA SER A 253 -22.12 -12.74 -17.89
C SER A 253 -23.53 -13.23 -17.54
N LEU A 254 -24.35 -13.52 -18.56
CA LEU A 254 -25.67 -14.15 -18.38
C LEU A 254 -25.58 -15.56 -17.77
N GLN A 255 -24.43 -16.25 -17.92
CA GLN A 255 -24.16 -17.54 -17.29
C GLN A 255 -23.82 -17.43 -15.79
N GLY A 256 -23.80 -16.22 -15.23
CA GLY A 256 -23.46 -16.00 -13.82
C GLY A 256 -21.96 -16.07 -13.51
N LEU A 257 -21.11 -15.95 -14.55
CA LEU A 257 -19.66 -15.86 -14.39
C LEU A 257 -19.22 -14.39 -14.41
N THR A 258 -18.39 -14.00 -13.49
CA THR A 258 -17.75 -12.70 -13.48
C THR A 258 -16.36 -12.81 -14.07
N ARG A 259 -16.12 -12.18 -15.22
CA ARG A 259 -14.79 -12.02 -15.79
C ARG A 259 -14.10 -10.84 -15.13
N VAL A 260 -12.87 -11.08 -14.68
CA VAL A 260 -11.97 -10.10 -14.08
C VAL A 260 -10.71 -9.99 -14.93
N LEU A 261 -10.37 -8.78 -15.36
CA LEU A 261 -9.12 -8.46 -16.05
C LEU A 261 -8.28 -7.50 -15.23
N GLN A 262 -6.97 -7.70 -15.22
CA GLN A 262 -6.02 -6.78 -14.61
C GLN A 262 -4.71 -6.72 -15.39
N GLY A 263 -4.16 -5.52 -15.58
CA GLY A 263 -2.89 -5.33 -16.28
C GLY A 263 -2.53 -3.86 -16.49
N ILE A 264 -1.64 -3.60 -17.46
CA ILE A 264 -1.28 -2.25 -17.91
C ILE A 264 -2.51 -1.58 -18.54
N SER A 265 -2.69 -0.27 -18.31
CA SER A 265 -3.74 0.52 -18.95
C SER A 265 -3.62 0.45 -20.48
N PRO A 266 -4.69 0.09 -21.21
CA PRO A 266 -4.72 0.11 -22.67
C PRO A 266 -4.89 1.53 -23.25
N ALA A 267 -5.12 2.55 -22.41
CA ALA A 267 -5.34 3.90 -22.87
C ALA A 267 -4.14 4.45 -23.63
N ASN A 268 -4.32 4.69 -24.92
CA ASN A 268 -3.27 5.12 -25.85
C ASN A 268 -2.03 4.19 -25.89
N PHE A 269 -2.18 2.94 -25.46
CA PHE A 269 -1.08 1.98 -25.45
C PHE A 269 -0.83 1.44 -26.87
N ASP A 270 0.40 1.51 -27.32
CA ASP A 270 0.87 0.99 -28.61
C ASP A 270 2.33 0.58 -28.48
N TRP A 271 2.54 -0.70 -28.12
CA TRP A 271 3.89 -1.24 -27.98
C TRP A 271 4.27 -2.01 -29.24
N GLU A 272 5.32 -1.54 -29.93
CA GLU A 272 5.87 -2.25 -31.08
C GLU A 272 6.70 -3.45 -30.62
N LEU A 273 6.27 -4.64 -31.03
CA LEU A 273 6.97 -5.89 -30.79
C LEU A 273 7.67 -6.34 -32.09
N ALA A 274 8.94 -6.06 -32.21
CA ALA A 274 9.76 -6.42 -33.37
C ALA A 274 9.82 -7.95 -33.58
N PRO A 275 10.16 -8.46 -34.78
CA PRO A 275 10.43 -9.87 -35.02
C PRO A 275 11.47 -10.42 -34.03
N GLY A 276 11.17 -11.56 -33.40
CA GLY A 276 12.01 -12.20 -32.38
C GLY A 276 11.99 -11.55 -30.99
N ALA A 277 11.31 -10.41 -30.82
CA ALA A 277 11.21 -9.74 -29.53
C ALA A 277 10.12 -10.34 -28.63
N ARG A 278 10.21 -10.03 -27.34
CA ARG A 278 9.26 -10.45 -26.30
C ARG A 278 8.69 -9.23 -25.57
N PHE A 279 7.40 -9.30 -25.27
CA PHE A 279 6.72 -8.39 -24.35
C PHE A 279 6.27 -9.16 -23.13
N GLU A 280 6.51 -8.59 -21.96
CA GLU A 280 6.16 -9.19 -20.67
C GLU A 280 5.19 -8.27 -19.93
N THR A 281 4.10 -8.86 -19.41
CA THR A 281 3.16 -8.12 -18.54
C THR A 281 3.68 -8.08 -17.11
N PRO A 282 3.31 -7.06 -16.30
CA PRO A 282 3.53 -7.08 -14.86
C PRO A 282 2.92 -8.32 -14.21
N GLU A 283 3.44 -8.71 -13.07
CA GLU A 283 2.87 -9.82 -12.29
C GLU A 283 1.60 -9.35 -11.56
N ALA A 284 0.47 -10.01 -11.79
CA ALA A 284 -0.74 -9.90 -11.00
C ALA A 284 -0.68 -10.87 -9.81
N VAL A 285 -1.16 -10.45 -8.65
CA VAL A 285 -1.25 -11.27 -7.43
C VAL A 285 -2.70 -11.46 -7.07
N MET A 286 -3.09 -12.69 -6.79
CA MET A 286 -4.45 -13.11 -6.51
C MET A 286 -4.48 -13.93 -5.22
N ALA A 287 -5.43 -13.64 -4.33
CA ALA A 287 -5.66 -14.42 -3.12
C ALA A 287 -7.16 -14.63 -2.90
N TYR A 288 -7.49 -15.66 -2.15
CA TYR A 288 -8.84 -15.98 -1.71
C TYR A 288 -8.88 -16.25 -0.21
N SER A 289 -9.96 -15.83 0.43
CA SER A 289 -10.26 -16.22 1.80
C SER A 289 -11.75 -16.47 1.99
N GLY A 290 -12.11 -17.55 2.65
CA GLY A 290 -13.46 -17.81 3.17
C GLY A 290 -13.71 -17.21 4.56
N ALA A 291 -12.67 -16.62 5.18
CA ALA A 291 -12.71 -16.01 6.50
C ALA A 291 -12.86 -14.47 6.43
N GLY A 292 -13.55 -13.97 5.44
CA GLY A 292 -13.88 -12.56 5.26
C GLY A 292 -12.67 -11.67 4.94
N PHE A 293 -12.89 -10.36 5.12
CA PHE A 293 -11.87 -9.34 4.82
C PHE A 293 -10.62 -9.48 5.68
N GLY A 294 -10.75 -9.82 6.97
CA GLY A 294 -9.61 -10.02 7.86
C GLY A 294 -8.76 -11.23 7.48
N GLY A 295 -9.38 -12.29 6.98
CA GLY A 295 -8.69 -13.46 6.43
C GLY A 295 -7.91 -13.11 5.16
N LEU A 296 -8.55 -12.39 4.22
CA LEU A 296 -7.90 -11.94 3.00
C LEU A 296 -6.74 -10.98 3.29
N SER A 297 -6.95 -10.01 4.19
CA SER A 297 -5.88 -9.11 4.61
C SER A 297 -4.68 -9.87 5.17
N ALA A 298 -4.90 -10.90 5.98
CA ALA A 298 -3.82 -11.73 6.50
C ALA A 298 -3.03 -12.44 5.38
N CYS A 299 -3.71 -12.91 4.31
CA CYS A 299 -3.05 -13.48 3.14
C CYS A 299 -2.13 -12.48 2.44
N PHE A 300 -2.64 -11.26 2.15
CA PHE A 300 -1.85 -10.20 1.51
C PHE A 300 -0.73 -9.67 2.41
N HIS A 301 -0.99 -9.47 3.70
CA HIS A 301 0.04 -9.01 4.65
C HIS A 301 1.20 -10.00 4.73
N ARG A 302 0.91 -11.29 4.79
CA ARG A 302 1.94 -12.33 4.77
C ARG A 302 2.68 -12.34 3.43
N TYR A 303 1.95 -12.26 2.31
CA TYR A 303 2.54 -12.17 0.99
C TYR A 303 3.52 -10.99 0.88
N VAL A 304 3.12 -9.80 1.27
CA VAL A 304 3.98 -8.60 1.20
C VAL A 304 5.20 -8.75 2.09
N ASN A 305 5.02 -9.20 3.34
CA ASN A 305 6.09 -9.31 4.32
C ASN A 305 7.11 -10.42 4.02
N GLU A 306 6.70 -11.53 3.37
CA GLU A 306 7.55 -12.71 3.18
C GLU A 306 8.03 -12.89 1.74
N HIS A 307 7.28 -12.35 0.74
CA HIS A 307 7.52 -12.65 -0.66
C HIS A 307 7.70 -11.43 -1.57
N LEU A 308 7.38 -10.22 -1.08
CA LEU A 308 7.43 -9.02 -1.90
C LEU A 308 8.57 -8.07 -1.50
N ILE A 309 8.60 -7.59 -0.27
CA ILE A 309 9.59 -6.60 0.18
C ILE A 309 11.02 -7.15 0.13
N PRO A 310 12.06 -6.28 0.09
CA PRO A 310 13.45 -6.73 0.08
C PRO A 310 13.77 -7.69 1.24
N PRO A 311 14.50 -8.80 1.00
CA PRO A 311 14.77 -9.83 2.00
C PRO A 311 15.41 -9.31 3.29
N ASP A 312 16.32 -8.34 3.21
CA ASP A 312 17.01 -7.74 4.36
C ASP A 312 16.07 -7.00 5.32
N TRP A 313 14.85 -6.70 4.86
CA TRP A 313 13.81 -5.99 5.63
C TRP A 313 12.62 -6.87 6.03
N GLN A 314 12.60 -8.14 5.64
CA GLN A 314 11.56 -9.10 6.05
C GLN A 314 11.65 -9.37 7.56
N GLY A 315 10.54 -9.18 8.27
CA GLY A 315 10.47 -9.35 9.73
C GLY A 315 11.37 -8.41 10.56
N ARG A 316 12.08 -7.48 9.92
CA ARG A 316 12.93 -6.48 10.59
C ARG A 316 12.10 -5.25 10.96
N PRO A 317 11.96 -4.92 12.25
CA PRO A 317 11.21 -3.74 12.70
C PRO A 317 11.79 -2.43 12.13
N ARG A 318 10.90 -1.52 11.71
CA ARG A 318 11.27 -0.18 11.24
C ARG A 318 11.59 0.73 12.43
N PRO A 319 12.56 1.65 12.28
CA PRO A 319 12.92 2.60 13.34
C PRO A 319 11.81 3.63 13.58
N ILE A 320 11.86 4.28 14.75
CA ILE A 320 11.05 5.48 15.03
C ILE A 320 11.72 6.68 14.35
N VAL A 321 11.01 7.29 13.41
CA VAL A 321 11.53 8.35 12.54
C VAL A 321 11.25 9.74 13.12
N TYR A 322 12.18 10.67 12.94
CA TYR A 322 11.91 12.10 12.92
C TYR A 322 12.20 12.64 11.52
N ASN A 323 11.22 13.27 10.88
CA ASN A 323 11.38 13.94 9.59
C ASN A 323 11.35 15.46 9.82
N SER A 324 12.26 16.18 9.16
CA SER A 324 12.43 17.62 9.35
C SER A 324 11.42 18.48 8.59
N TRP A 325 10.63 17.92 7.64
CA TRP A 325 9.85 18.73 6.70
C TRP A 325 8.86 19.66 7.41
N GLU A 326 7.84 19.14 8.10
CA GLU A 326 6.87 19.99 8.80
C GLU A 326 7.49 20.73 10.02
N GLY A 327 8.67 20.32 10.48
CA GLY A 327 9.38 20.98 11.57
C GLY A 327 10.16 22.25 11.16
N CYS A 328 10.58 22.35 9.88
CA CYS A 328 11.37 23.52 9.45
C CYS A 328 11.32 23.82 7.95
N MET A 329 10.72 22.94 7.13
CA MET A 329 10.65 23.08 5.68
C MET A 329 12.03 23.45 5.09
N PHE A 330 12.09 24.50 4.27
CA PHE A 330 13.35 25.02 3.68
C PHE A 330 14.18 25.90 4.63
N ASP A 331 13.60 26.33 5.76
CA ASP A 331 14.27 27.22 6.73
C ASP A 331 15.09 26.45 7.75
N PHE A 332 16.27 26.01 7.36
CA PHE A 332 17.18 25.34 8.28
C PHE A 332 18.66 25.70 8.04
N THR A 333 19.42 25.53 9.11
CA THR A 333 20.88 25.50 9.15
C THR A 333 21.32 24.24 9.87
N GLU A 334 22.56 23.82 9.72
CA GLU A 334 23.12 22.70 10.47
C GLU A 334 22.85 22.79 11.97
N SER A 335 23.00 24.00 12.54
CA SER A 335 22.75 24.26 13.97
C SER A 335 21.29 23.98 14.36
N LYS A 336 20.30 24.40 13.53
CA LYS A 336 18.87 24.12 13.76
C LYS A 336 18.59 22.63 13.68
N LEU A 337 19.12 21.94 12.66
CA LEU A 337 18.95 20.49 12.50
C LEU A 337 19.53 19.72 13.68
N LEU A 338 20.70 20.11 14.20
CA LEU A 338 21.30 19.48 15.37
C LEU A 338 20.51 19.73 16.66
N ARG A 339 19.81 20.89 16.79
CA ARG A 339 18.89 21.10 17.92
C ARG A 339 17.66 20.19 17.82
N LEU A 340 17.05 20.10 16.64
CA LEU A 340 15.94 19.17 16.37
C LEU A 340 16.36 17.71 16.60
N GLY A 341 17.57 17.33 16.15
CA GLY A 341 18.12 15.99 16.38
C GLY A 341 18.28 15.67 17.88
N ARG A 342 18.78 16.60 18.68
CA ARG A 342 18.85 16.42 20.14
C ARG A 342 17.47 16.23 20.76
N ALA A 343 16.48 17.05 20.39
CA ALA A 343 15.11 16.92 20.85
C ALA A 343 14.49 15.58 20.42
N ALA A 344 14.64 15.18 19.16
CA ALA A 344 14.17 13.90 18.64
C ALA A 344 14.77 12.70 19.42
N LYS A 345 16.08 12.73 19.70
CA LYS A 345 16.74 11.69 20.51
C LYS A 345 16.20 11.61 21.91
N GLN A 346 16.03 12.77 22.58
CA GLN A 346 15.50 12.85 23.95
C GLN A 346 14.05 12.34 24.04
N LEU A 347 13.30 12.43 22.95
CA LEU A 347 11.91 11.95 22.84
C LEU A 347 11.80 10.49 22.36
N GLY A 348 12.93 9.84 22.08
CA GLY A 348 12.97 8.42 21.76
C GLY A 348 12.99 8.08 20.27
N CYS A 349 13.15 9.05 19.37
CA CYS A 349 13.39 8.77 17.94
C CYS A 349 14.74 8.06 17.74
N GLU A 350 14.81 7.25 16.69
CA GLU A 350 15.96 6.41 16.36
C GLU A 350 16.64 6.83 15.06
N LEU A 351 15.92 7.53 14.19
CA LEU A 351 16.35 7.99 12.87
C LEU A 351 15.96 9.45 12.68
N PHE A 352 16.87 10.26 12.14
CA PHE A 352 16.65 11.64 11.72
C PHE A 352 16.72 11.71 10.19
N VAL A 353 15.64 12.16 9.54
CA VAL A 353 15.56 12.36 8.10
C VAL A 353 15.64 13.85 7.79
N LEU A 354 16.67 14.24 7.02
CA LEU A 354 16.74 15.55 6.40
C LEU A 354 15.92 15.51 5.10
N ASP A 355 14.79 16.21 5.10
CA ASP A 355 13.89 16.31 3.95
C ASP A 355 14.38 17.34 2.92
N ASP A 356 13.55 17.84 2.00
CA ASP A 356 13.89 18.74 0.89
C ASP A 356 14.63 20.01 1.33
N GLY A 357 15.49 20.55 0.44
CA GLY A 357 16.16 21.84 0.63
C GLY A 357 17.64 21.80 0.98
N TRP A 358 18.30 20.63 0.96
CA TRP A 358 19.71 20.47 1.35
C TRP A 358 20.71 20.73 0.23
N PHE A 359 20.26 20.86 -1.03
CA PHE A 359 21.11 20.94 -2.24
C PHE A 359 20.93 22.26 -3.00
N GLY A 360 21.90 22.59 -3.84
CA GLY A 360 21.88 23.72 -4.77
C GLY A 360 21.47 25.06 -4.11
N LYS A 361 20.57 25.76 -4.76
CA LYS A 361 19.94 27.00 -4.27
C LYS A 361 18.53 26.77 -3.73
N ARG A 362 18.19 25.52 -3.37
CA ARG A 362 16.84 25.07 -2.99
C ARG A 362 16.38 25.66 -1.67
N ASN A 363 15.83 26.88 -1.73
CA ASN A 363 15.16 27.56 -0.62
C ASN A 363 13.64 27.64 -0.83
N SER A 364 13.15 27.07 -1.92
CA SER A 364 11.75 26.86 -2.29
C SER A 364 11.68 25.70 -3.28
N ASP A 365 10.48 25.26 -3.64
CA ASP A 365 10.23 24.21 -4.62
C ASP A 365 10.38 24.66 -6.10
N THR A 366 10.79 25.91 -6.34
CA THR A 366 10.84 26.50 -7.69
C THR A 366 12.19 26.31 -8.40
N THR A 367 13.23 25.83 -7.72
CA THR A 367 14.60 25.82 -8.23
C THR A 367 15.39 24.58 -7.84
N SER A 368 16.48 24.32 -8.55
CA SER A 368 17.59 23.39 -8.24
C SER A 368 17.24 21.90 -8.18
N LEU A 369 16.00 21.47 -8.44
CA LEU A 369 15.72 20.05 -8.50
C LEU A 369 16.50 19.41 -9.65
N GLY A 370 17.23 18.33 -9.35
CA GLY A 370 18.21 17.70 -10.22
C GLY A 370 19.67 18.02 -9.87
N ASP A 371 19.93 19.15 -9.20
CA ASP A 371 21.28 19.61 -8.83
C ASP A 371 21.70 19.07 -7.45
N TYR A 372 21.93 17.78 -7.31
CA TYR A 372 22.24 17.16 -6.01
C TYR A 372 23.64 17.51 -5.47
N THR A 373 23.98 18.81 -5.48
CA THR A 373 25.20 19.36 -4.88
C THR A 373 24.86 20.00 -3.54
N VAL A 374 25.53 19.61 -2.46
CA VAL A 374 25.24 20.07 -1.10
C VAL A 374 25.29 21.59 -0.99
N ASN A 375 24.30 22.19 -0.35
CA ASN A 375 24.30 23.62 -0.02
C ASN A 375 25.19 23.88 1.19
N GLU A 376 26.45 24.24 0.95
CA GLU A 376 27.46 24.47 2.00
C GLU A 376 27.12 25.66 2.93
N LYS A 377 26.26 26.59 2.49
CA LYS A 377 25.80 27.69 3.37
C LYS A 377 24.86 27.17 4.47
N LYS A 378 24.00 26.23 4.12
CA LYS A 378 23.12 25.55 5.09
C LYS A 378 23.84 24.49 5.90
N LEU A 379 24.75 23.75 5.25
CA LEU A 379 25.46 22.58 5.77
C LEU A 379 26.98 22.74 5.58
N PRO A 380 27.65 23.56 6.43
CA PRO A 380 29.10 23.82 6.28
C PRO A 380 29.98 22.57 6.42
N GLY A 381 29.52 21.55 7.18
CA GLY A 381 30.19 20.26 7.33
C GLY A 381 29.82 19.24 6.26
N GLY A 382 28.99 19.63 5.28
CA GLY A 382 28.41 18.72 4.29
C GLY A 382 27.47 17.67 4.92
N LEU A 383 26.98 16.76 4.07
CA LEU A 383 26.12 15.65 4.54
C LEU A 383 26.87 14.67 5.45
N ARG A 384 28.16 14.42 5.16
CA ARG A 384 29.01 13.56 6.00
C ARG A 384 29.12 14.13 7.40
N GLY A 385 29.50 15.41 7.53
CA GLY A 385 29.68 16.04 8.84
C GLY A 385 28.39 16.13 9.64
N LEU A 386 27.25 16.39 9.00
CA LEU A 386 25.94 16.36 9.65
C LEU A 386 25.60 14.93 10.12
N GLY A 387 25.74 13.94 9.23
CA GLY A 387 25.45 12.54 9.54
C GLY A 387 26.29 11.97 10.69
N GLU A 388 27.60 12.27 10.70
CA GLU A 388 28.50 11.87 11.79
C GLU A 388 28.09 12.49 13.14
N LYS A 389 27.67 13.77 13.16
CA LYS A 389 27.17 14.43 14.37
C LYS A 389 25.84 13.83 14.87
N LEU A 390 24.93 13.48 13.98
CA LEU A 390 23.68 12.79 14.32
C LEU A 390 23.95 11.38 14.84
N ASN A 391 24.86 10.63 14.21
CA ASN A 391 25.27 9.32 14.66
C ASN A 391 25.94 9.35 16.04
N ALA A 392 26.74 10.38 16.33
CA ALA A 392 27.33 10.59 17.65
C ALA A 392 26.27 10.86 18.74
N MET A 393 25.09 11.35 18.38
CA MET A 393 23.93 11.48 19.28
C MET A 393 23.16 10.15 19.43
N GLY A 394 23.52 9.10 18.67
CA GLY A 394 22.80 7.83 18.61
C GLY A 394 21.55 7.84 17.75
N LEU A 395 21.49 8.71 16.75
CA LEU A 395 20.47 8.74 15.71
C LEU A 395 21.04 8.22 14.39
N GLN A 396 20.32 7.39 13.67
CA GLN A 396 20.61 7.10 12.27
C GLN A 396 20.34 8.34 11.42
N PHE A 397 20.94 8.42 10.21
CA PHE A 397 20.76 9.54 9.32
C PHE A 397 20.07 9.11 8.02
N GLY A 398 19.02 9.83 7.65
CA GLY A 398 18.25 9.66 6.42
C GLY A 398 18.25 10.93 5.56
N LEU A 399 18.02 10.75 4.26
CA LEU A 399 18.04 11.83 3.29
C LEU A 399 16.89 11.71 2.28
N TRP A 400 16.29 12.83 1.90
CA TRP A 400 15.27 12.94 0.87
C TRP A 400 15.87 13.19 -0.51
N PHE A 401 15.26 12.60 -1.52
CA PHE A 401 15.51 12.82 -2.93
C PHE A 401 14.21 12.84 -3.73
N GLU A 402 14.17 13.63 -4.82
CA GLU A 402 13.15 13.57 -5.87
C GLU A 402 13.83 13.46 -7.25
N PRO A 403 14.46 12.32 -7.57
CA PRO A 403 15.40 12.25 -8.69
C PRO A 403 14.74 12.00 -10.05
N GLU A 404 13.45 11.72 -10.10
CA GLU A 404 12.71 11.55 -11.35
C GLU A 404 12.31 12.88 -12.00
N SER A 405 12.57 14.01 -11.31
CA SER A 405 12.14 15.34 -11.72
C SER A 405 13.30 16.33 -11.82
N VAL A 406 13.10 17.39 -12.59
CA VAL A 406 14.06 18.48 -12.78
C VAL A 406 13.35 19.83 -12.78
N SER A 407 13.94 20.84 -12.11
CA SER A 407 13.47 22.22 -12.20
C SER A 407 13.99 22.86 -13.50
N PRO A 408 13.17 23.63 -14.23
CA PRO A 408 13.68 24.47 -15.33
C PRO A 408 14.79 25.43 -14.86
N ASP A 409 14.71 25.93 -13.62
CA ASP A 409 15.78 26.68 -12.97
C ASP A 409 16.71 25.74 -12.19
N SER A 410 17.48 24.91 -12.92
CA SER A 410 18.56 24.07 -12.40
C SER A 410 19.76 24.08 -13.35
N GLU A 411 20.92 23.74 -12.83
CA GLU A 411 22.11 23.57 -13.66
C GLU A 411 21.98 22.35 -14.58
N LEU A 412 21.37 21.27 -14.08
CA LEU A 412 21.10 20.07 -14.87
C LEU A 412 20.26 20.40 -16.13
N TYR A 413 19.15 21.13 -15.94
CA TYR A 413 18.28 21.47 -17.07
C TYR A 413 18.97 22.44 -18.06
N ARG A 414 19.79 23.38 -17.59
CA ARG A 414 20.54 24.27 -18.45
C ARG A 414 21.58 23.53 -19.32
N GLN A 415 22.19 22.47 -18.78
CA GLN A 415 23.18 21.65 -19.50
C GLN A 415 22.51 20.63 -20.42
N HIS A 416 21.39 20.05 -19.99
CA HIS A 416 20.70 18.95 -20.67
C HIS A 416 19.18 19.18 -20.71
N PRO A 417 18.69 20.20 -21.43
CA PRO A 417 17.25 20.43 -21.53
C PRO A 417 16.53 19.26 -22.21
N ASP A 418 17.21 18.56 -23.12
CA ASP A 418 16.72 17.38 -23.84
C ASP A 418 16.57 16.14 -22.96
N TRP A 419 16.99 16.16 -21.70
CA TRP A 419 16.79 15.07 -20.74
C TRP A 419 15.42 15.10 -20.07
N ALA A 420 14.69 16.19 -20.19
CA ALA A 420 13.32 16.27 -19.70
C ALA A 420 12.33 15.66 -20.71
N LEU A 421 11.19 15.20 -20.21
CA LEU A 421 10.04 14.83 -21.06
C LEU A 421 9.35 16.09 -21.54
N HIS A 422 9.32 16.28 -22.87
CA HIS A 422 8.70 17.39 -23.55
C HIS A 422 7.46 16.98 -24.34
N ASP A 423 6.59 17.95 -24.66
CA ASP A 423 5.49 17.72 -25.57
C ASP A 423 6.01 17.36 -26.97
N VAL A 424 5.54 16.23 -27.51
CA VAL A 424 6.00 15.66 -28.80
C VAL A 424 5.72 16.56 -30.01
N LEU A 425 4.81 17.52 -29.88
CA LEU A 425 4.50 18.50 -30.94
C LEU A 425 5.19 19.85 -30.72
N GLY A 426 6.04 19.96 -29.68
CA GLY A 426 6.78 21.19 -29.36
C GLY A 426 5.90 22.31 -28.76
N ARG A 427 4.77 21.95 -28.15
CA ARG A 427 3.98 22.91 -27.37
C ARG A 427 4.67 23.22 -26.04
N GLU A 428 4.25 24.31 -25.40
CA GLU A 428 4.73 24.65 -24.04
C GLU A 428 4.48 23.50 -23.08
N ASP A 429 5.52 23.15 -22.31
CA ASP A 429 5.45 22.09 -21.33
C ASP A 429 4.63 22.49 -20.11
N LEU A 430 3.76 21.59 -19.66
CA LEU A 430 3.01 21.80 -18.45
C LEU A 430 3.88 21.49 -17.23
N LEU A 431 3.99 22.44 -16.32
CA LEU A 431 4.69 22.25 -15.05
C LEU A 431 3.75 21.70 -13.96
N GLY A 432 4.26 20.82 -13.12
CA GLY A 432 3.66 20.44 -11.83
C GLY A 432 4.68 20.74 -10.73
N ARG A 433 4.31 21.53 -9.69
CA ARG A 433 5.25 22.01 -8.66
C ARG A 433 6.52 22.66 -9.22
N HIS A 434 6.37 23.45 -10.30
CA HIS A 434 7.49 24.11 -10.98
C HIS A 434 8.56 23.17 -11.54
N GLN A 435 8.20 21.93 -11.86
CA GLN A 435 9.16 20.91 -12.33
C GLN A 435 8.64 20.12 -13.53
N LEU A 436 9.58 19.51 -14.27
CA LEU A 436 9.40 18.55 -15.34
C LEU A 436 9.85 17.16 -14.86
N LEU A 437 9.45 16.11 -15.55
CA LEU A 437 10.02 14.77 -15.39
C LEU A 437 11.24 14.61 -16.28
N LEU A 438 12.27 13.95 -15.77
CA LEU A 438 13.39 13.44 -16.57
C LEU A 438 12.93 12.25 -17.42
N ASP A 439 13.47 12.12 -18.61
CA ASP A 439 13.15 11.00 -19.51
C ASP A 439 13.95 9.74 -19.14
N LEU A 440 13.39 8.93 -18.24
CA LEU A 440 14.01 7.67 -17.81
C LEU A 440 14.06 6.59 -18.90
N THR A 441 13.49 6.83 -20.09
CA THR A 441 13.70 5.93 -21.23
C THR A 441 15.11 6.02 -21.77
N LYS A 442 15.82 7.15 -21.52
CA LYS A 442 17.19 7.42 -21.96
C LYS A 442 18.22 6.77 -21.01
N PRO A 443 19.16 5.95 -21.53
CA PRO A 443 20.21 5.34 -20.71
C PRO A 443 21.09 6.38 -19.99
N GLU A 444 21.47 7.47 -20.67
CA GLU A 444 22.31 8.53 -20.12
C GLU A 444 21.68 9.24 -18.92
N VAL A 445 20.36 9.41 -18.91
CA VAL A 445 19.62 9.97 -17.75
C VAL A 445 19.66 9.02 -16.57
N ARG A 446 19.45 7.72 -16.81
CA ARG A 446 19.54 6.70 -15.77
C ARG A 446 20.95 6.61 -15.19
N ASP A 447 21.98 6.66 -16.05
CA ASP A 447 23.39 6.63 -15.63
C ASP A 447 23.71 7.82 -14.72
N TYR A 448 23.31 9.03 -15.12
CA TYR A 448 23.44 10.22 -14.28
C TYR A 448 22.81 10.07 -12.91
N LEU A 449 21.56 9.57 -12.84
CA LEU A 449 20.86 9.39 -11.57
C LEU A 449 21.54 8.35 -10.67
N VAL A 450 22.01 7.25 -11.26
CA VAL A 450 22.73 6.21 -10.51
C VAL A 450 24.06 6.75 -9.96
N GLU A 451 24.82 7.50 -10.74
CA GLU A 451 26.09 8.09 -10.33
C GLU A 451 25.88 9.19 -9.28
N SER A 452 24.95 10.11 -9.52
CA SER A 452 24.68 11.24 -8.65
C SER A 452 24.14 10.81 -7.29
N VAL A 453 23.05 10.05 -7.26
CA VAL A 453 22.44 9.56 -6.00
C VAL A 453 23.36 8.53 -5.32
N GLY A 454 23.88 7.56 -6.06
CA GLY A 454 24.77 6.54 -5.53
C GLY A 454 26.03 7.13 -4.90
N GLY A 455 26.65 8.11 -5.55
CA GLY A 455 27.82 8.81 -5.03
C GLY A 455 27.55 9.52 -3.69
N ILE A 456 26.38 10.13 -3.52
CA ILE A 456 25.98 10.74 -2.24
C ILE A 456 25.79 9.68 -1.16
N LEU A 457 25.12 8.58 -1.48
CA LEU A 457 24.87 7.48 -0.52
C LEU A 457 26.19 6.85 -0.04
N ASP A 458 27.22 6.78 -0.90
CA ASP A 458 28.53 6.25 -0.54
C ASP A 458 29.40 7.28 0.20
N ALA A 459 29.14 8.59 0.02
CA ALA A 459 29.93 9.65 0.60
C ALA A 459 29.57 10.01 2.05
N ALA A 460 28.38 9.66 2.54
CA ALA A 460 27.89 10.03 3.86
C ALA A 460 27.25 8.80 4.57
N PRO A 461 27.15 8.79 5.92
CA PRO A 461 26.59 7.65 6.67
C PRO A 461 25.06 7.61 6.61
N ILE A 462 24.52 7.48 5.40
CA ILE A 462 23.08 7.46 5.13
C ILE A 462 22.57 6.03 5.25
N SER A 463 21.55 5.82 6.09
CA SER A 463 20.92 4.52 6.32
C SER A 463 19.43 4.48 5.91
N TYR A 464 18.90 5.60 5.45
CA TYR A 464 17.52 5.75 5.02
C TYR A 464 17.43 6.75 3.86
N VAL A 465 16.57 6.45 2.89
CA VAL A 465 16.26 7.33 1.77
C VAL A 465 14.74 7.48 1.66
N LYS A 466 14.25 8.72 1.63
CA LYS A 466 12.90 9.06 1.17
C LYS A 466 12.98 9.42 -0.31
N TRP A 467 12.42 8.56 -1.16
CA TRP A 467 12.38 8.73 -2.62
C TRP A 467 11.04 9.28 -3.04
N ASP A 468 11.01 10.52 -3.49
CA ASP A 468 9.79 11.25 -3.82
C ASP A 468 9.58 11.42 -5.33
N MET A 469 8.34 11.67 -5.74
CA MET A 469 7.94 12.06 -7.09
C MET A 469 6.65 12.89 -7.03
N ASN A 470 6.75 14.19 -7.26
CA ASN A 470 5.63 15.13 -7.05
C ASN A 470 4.96 15.59 -8.34
N ARG A 471 5.16 14.90 -9.45
CA ARG A 471 4.60 15.25 -10.75
C ARG A 471 4.14 14.02 -11.53
N HIS A 472 2.91 14.05 -12.06
CA HIS A 472 2.43 13.04 -12.99
C HIS A 472 3.07 13.14 -14.36
N SER A 473 3.14 12.03 -15.10
CA SER A 473 3.63 12.01 -16.47
C SER A 473 2.59 12.57 -17.44
N CYS A 474 3.04 13.40 -18.38
CA CYS A 474 2.26 13.81 -19.55
C CYS A 474 2.56 12.95 -20.80
N ALA A 475 3.45 11.95 -20.70
CA ALA A 475 3.69 10.97 -21.76
C ALA A 475 2.46 10.06 -21.94
N LEU A 476 2.40 9.30 -23.01
CA LEU A 476 1.27 8.44 -23.34
C LEU A 476 1.67 6.96 -23.44
N GLY A 477 0.78 6.08 -23.04
CA GLY A 477 0.80 4.64 -23.30
C GLY A 477 2.16 3.96 -23.16
N ALA A 478 2.71 3.49 -24.26
CA ALA A 478 3.97 2.75 -24.29
C ALA A 478 5.17 3.54 -23.76
N GLN A 479 5.22 4.86 -23.94
CA GLN A 479 6.27 5.70 -23.36
C GLN A 479 6.20 5.73 -21.83
N GLN A 480 5.00 5.74 -21.26
CA GLN A 480 4.85 5.61 -19.80
C GLN A 480 5.37 4.26 -19.30
N HIS A 481 5.10 3.17 -20.03
CA HIS A 481 5.61 1.87 -19.67
C HIS A 481 7.14 1.80 -19.73
N ALA A 482 7.73 2.33 -20.80
CA ALA A 482 9.19 2.43 -20.93
C ALA A 482 9.82 3.27 -19.81
N PHE A 483 9.17 4.36 -19.39
CA PHE A 483 9.59 5.17 -18.24
C PHE A 483 9.63 4.34 -16.95
N VAL A 484 8.58 3.54 -16.68
CA VAL A 484 8.53 2.68 -15.49
C VAL A 484 9.63 1.61 -15.51
N LEU A 485 9.92 1.02 -16.66
CA LEU A 485 11.07 0.11 -16.81
C LEU A 485 12.39 0.82 -16.48
N GLY A 486 12.55 2.07 -16.93
CA GLY A 486 13.69 2.92 -16.60
C GLY A 486 13.80 3.22 -15.10
N LEU A 487 12.68 3.53 -14.44
CA LEU A 487 12.62 3.71 -12.98
C LEU A 487 13.11 2.46 -12.25
N TYR A 488 12.61 1.29 -12.63
CA TYR A 488 13.03 0.03 -12.00
C TYR A 488 14.51 -0.29 -12.24
N ASP A 489 15.07 0.08 -13.41
CA ASP A 489 16.51 -0.03 -13.68
C ASP A 489 17.32 0.85 -12.70
N VAL A 490 16.94 2.12 -12.54
CA VAL A 490 17.60 3.07 -11.62
C VAL A 490 17.53 2.55 -10.18
N LEU A 491 16.34 2.15 -9.71
CA LEU A 491 16.14 1.62 -8.35
C LEU A 491 16.98 0.34 -8.09
N ARG A 492 17.05 -0.57 -9.07
CA ARG A 492 17.90 -1.77 -8.97
C ARG A 492 19.36 -1.41 -8.82
N ARG A 493 19.87 -0.53 -9.67
CA ARG A 493 21.28 -0.14 -9.71
C ARG A 493 21.71 0.64 -8.47
N ILE A 494 20.81 1.41 -7.85
CA ILE A 494 21.10 2.16 -6.63
C ILE A 494 20.97 1.29 -5.38
N PHE A 495 19.85 0.58 -5.20
CA PHE A 495 19.49 -0.02 -3.92
C PHE A 495 19.83 -1.50 -3.76
N LEU A 496 19.88 -2.32 -4.83
CA LEU A 496 20.29 -3.72 -4.65
C LEU A 496 21.74 -3.88 -4.14
N PRO A 497 22.70 -3.01 -4.52
CA PRO A 497 24.05 -3.04 -3.93
C PRO A 497 24.10 -2.49 -2.49
N ARG A 498 23.03 -1.84 -2.00
CA ARG A 498 22.97 -1.17 -0.68
C ARG A 498 21.77 -1.67 0.15
N PRO A 499 21.65 -2.99 0.41
CA PRO A 499 20.47 -3.58 1.05
C PRO A 499 20.24 -3.10 2.49
N GLN A 500 21.26 -2.52 3.13
CA GLN A 500 21.17 -1.95 4.48
C GLN A 500 20.40 -0.64 4.52
N ILE A 501 20.23 0.07 3.40
CA ILE A 501 19.49 1.34 3.33
C ILE A 501 17.99 1.04 3.33
N LEU A 502 17.28 1.62 4.28
CA LEU A 502 15.83 1.60 4.31
C LEU A 502 15.30 2.62 3.29
N LEU A 503 14.71 2.13 2.21
CA LEU A 503 14.04 2.96 1.23
C LEU A 503 12.58 3.18 1.63
N GLU A 504 12.16 4.44 1.70
CA GLU A 504 10.76 4.84 1.77
C GLU A 504 10.37 5.48 0.43
N SER A 505 9.35 4.96 -0.23
CA SER A 505 8.76 5.61 -1.39
C SER A 505 7.77 6.68 -0.96
N CYS A 506 7.85 7.85 -1.58
CA CYS A 506 6.88 8.92 -1.53
C CYS A 506 6.51 9.31 -2.97
N SER A 507 5.32 9.82 -3.17
CA SER A 507 4.92 10.37 -4.47
C SER A 507 3.76 11.35 -4.26
N SER A 508 4.04 12.53 -3.72
CA SER A 508 3.01 13.40 -3.16
C SER A 508 2.09 12.58 -2.23
N GLY A 509 2.65 12.01 -1.18
CA GLY A 509 1.95 11.04 -0.36
C GLY A 509 1.91 9.64 -0.98
N GLY A 510 0.74 9.00 -0.92
CA GLY A 510 0.50 7.62 -1.35
C GLY A 510 0.21 7.42 -2.84
N ASN A 511 0.60 8.35 -3.72
CA ASN A 511 0.28 8.26 -5.15
C ASN A 511 0.88 7.04 -5.86
N ARG A 512 1.94 6.42 -5.30
CA ARG A 512 2.50 5.14 -5.74
C ARG A 512 2.54 4.10 -4.62
N PHE A 513 1.45 4.00 -3.85
CA PHE A 513 1.32 2.94 -2.86
C PHE A 513 0.89 1.65 -3.55
N ASP A 514 1.86 0.90 -4.07
CA ASP A 514 1.66 -0.28 -4.90
C ASP A 514 2.71 -1.37 -4.67
N CYS A 515 2.44 -2.58 -5.14
CA CYS A 515 3.33 -3.72 -5.00
C CYS A 515 4.61 -3.60 -5.86
N GLY A 516 4.63 -2.80 -6.91
CA GLY A 516 5.83 -2.55 -7.72
C GLY A 516 6.88 -1.77 -6.94
N MET A 517 6.47 -0.68 -6.27
CA MET A 517 7.37 0.07 -5.37
C MET A 517 7.75 -0.74 -4.13
N LEU A 518 6.81 -1.48 -3.52
CA LEU A 518 7.11 -2.33 -2.35
C LEU A 518 8.19 -3.39 -2.62
N TRP A 519 8.39 -3.79 -3.86
CA TRP A 519 9.46 -4.72 -4.20
C TRP A 519 10.86 -4.14 -3.93
N PHE A 520 11.01 -2.82 -4.00
CA PHE A 520 12.25 -2.07 -3.73
C PHE A 520 12.22 -1.40 -2.35
N SER A 521 11.08 -0.88 -1.97
CA SER A 521 10.85 0.02 -0.85
C SER A 521 9.99 -0.70 0.21
N PRO A 522 10.57 -1.19 1.31
CA PRO A 522 9.80 -1.92 2.31
C PRO A 522 8.83 -1.04 3.12
N GLN A 523 8.79 0.25 2.83
CA GLN A 523 7.95 1.25 3.48
C GLN A 523 7.52 2.30 2.45
N ILE A 524 6.28 2.78 2.53
CA ILE A 524 5.73 3.84 1.66
C ILE A 524 5.02 4.87 2.53
N TRP A 525 5.20 6.15 2.21
CA TRP A 525 4.49 7.25 2.82
C TRP A 525 3.00 7.19 2.46
N CYS A 526 2.11 7.11 3.46
CA CYS A 526 0.69 6.85 3.21
C CYS A 526 -0.04 8.03 2.59
N SER A 527 0.29 9.24 3.02
CA SER A 527 -0.34 10.49 2.58
C SER A 527 0.45 11.69 3.09
N ASP A 528 0.47 12.78 2.32
CA ASP A 528 0.95 14.10 2.79
C ASP A 528 -0.01 14.74 3.81
N ASP A 529 -1.24 14.24 3.91
CA ASP A 529 -2.12 14.61 5.01
C ASP A 529 -1.77 13.79 6.26
N THR A 530 -1.22 14.45 7.27
CA THR A 530 -0.84 13.87 8.55
C THR A 530 -1.93 14.04 9.62
N ASP A 531 -3.09 14.64 9.29
CA ASP A 531 -4.24 14.72 10.18
C ASP A 531 -4.73 13.31 10.58
N PRO A 532 -4.80 12.98 11.88
CA PRO A 532 -5.14 11.65 12.33
C PRO A 532 -6.54 11.19 11.91
N VAL A 533 -7.48 12.12 11.69
CA VAL A 533 -8.85 11.78 11.27
C VAL A 533 -8.86 11.32 9.80
N GLU A 534 -8.09 11.97 8.93
CA GLU A 534 -7.92 11.54 7.55
C GLU A 534 -7.09 10.26 7.47
N ARG A 535 -5.98 10.19 8.21
CA ARG A 535 -5.12 9.00 8.28
C ARG A 535 -5.85 7.76 8.79
N LEU A 536 -6.82 7.92 9.69
CA LEU A 536 -7.64 6.81 10.16
C LEU A 536 -8.36 6.12 9.00
N ARG A 537 -8.93 6.88 8.04
CA ARG A 537 -9.58 6.34 6.84
C ARG A 537 -8.57 5.76 5.86
N ILE A 538 -7.48 6.47 5.58
CA ILE A 538 -6.45 6.07 4.62
C ILE A 538 -5.78 4.77 5.07
N GLN A 539 -5.31 4.70 6.31
CA GLN A 539 -4.64 3.51 6.85
C GLN A 539 -5.58 2.30 6.98
N GLN A 540 -6.86 2.54 7.37
CA GLN A 540 -7.85 1.47 7.38
C GLN A 540 -8.05 0.86 6.00
N SER A 541 -8.16 1.68 4.97
CA SER A 541 -8.33 1.21 3.58
C SER A 541 -7.07 0.54 3.04
N LEU A 542 -5.89 1.07 3.32
CA LEU A 542 -4.62 0.41 2.98
C LEU A 542 -4.52 -0.98 3.61
N SER A 543 -5.00 -1.15 4.85
CA SER A 543 -4.91 -2.42 5.58
C SER A 543 -5.69 -3.58 4.98
N PHE A 544 -6.54 -3.36 3.97
CA PHE A 544 -7.17 -4.47 3.25
C PHE A 544 -6.15 -5.29 2.45
N LEU A 545 -5.13 -4.64 1.89
CA LEU A 545 -4.18 -5.24 0.95
C LEU A 545 -2.70 -5.09 1.34
N TYR A 546 -2.38 -4.17 2.26
CA TYR A 546 -1.00 -3.86 2.63
C TYR A 546 -0.81 -3.93 4.15
N PRO A 547 0.31 -4.50 4.64
CA PRO A 547 0.55 -4.62 6.08
C PRO A 547 0.98 -3.28 6.71
N PRO A 548 0.66 -3.05 8.01
CA PRO A 548 1.14 -1.88 8.73
C PRO A 548 2.66 -1.70 8.76
N SER A 549 3.44 -2.76 8.60
CA SER A 549 4.90 -2.69 8.44
C SER A 549 5.38 -1.87 7.25
N CYS A 550 4.48 -1.59 6.29
CA CYS A 550 4.77 -0.79 5.10
C CYS A 550 4.24 0.65 5.18
N PHE A 551 3.51 1.02 6.24
CA PHE A 551 2.88 2.34 6.38
C PHE A 551 3.83 3.34 7.02
N GLY A 552 4.28 4.36 6.29
CA GLY A 552 4.90 5.55 6.87
C GLY A 552 3.83 6.38 7.58
N THR A 553 3.93 6.52 8.92
CA THR A 553 2.91 7.19 9.76
C THR A 553 3.58 8.17 10.70
N HIS A 554 3.27 9.48 10.57
CA HIS A 554 3.88 10.50 11.39
C HIS A 554 2.86 11.28 12.21
N VAL A 555 3.30 11.70 13.38
CA VAL A 555 2.61 12.64 14.27
C VAL A 555 3.02 14.06 13.87
N SER A 556 2.05 14.90 13.53
CA SER A 556 2.24 16.30 13.13
C SER A 556 1.76 17.30 14.19
N ALA A 557 1.86 18.59 13.88
CA ALA A 557 1.38 19.67 14.73
C ALA A 557 -0.15 19.73 14.83
N SER A 558 -0.67 20.47 15.81
CA SER A 558 -2.08 20.82 15.96
C SER A 558 -2.19 22.29 16.38
N PRO A 559 -3.04 23.12 15.71
CA PRO A 559 -3.91 22.77 14.59
C PRO A 559 -3.15 22.27 13.37
N HIS A 560 -3.77 21.34 12.61
CA HIS A 560 -3.16 20.77 11.42
C HIS A 560 -3.11 21.78 10.27
N ALA A 561 -1.99 21.85 9.55
CA ALA A 561 -1.75 22.88 8.55
C ALA A 561 -2.72 22.86 7.36
N GLN A 562 -3.18 21.68 6.95
CA GLN A 562 -4.08 21.51 5.78
C GLN A 562 -5.56 21.59 6.16
N THR A 563 -5.95 21.01 7.30
CA THR A 563 -7.35 20.90 7.71
C THR A 563 -7.77 21.95 8.73
N LEU A 564 -6.83 22.65 9.35
CA LEU A 564 -7.01 23.56 10.50
C LEU A 564 -7.69 22.87 11.71
N ARG A 565 -7.70 21.54 11.71
CA ARG A 565 -8.33 20.74 12.77
C ARG A 565 -7.46 20.68 14.00
N HIS A 566 -8.10 20.82 15.16
CA HIS A 566 -7.49 20.56 16.44
C HIS A 566 -7.72 19.12 16.85
N THR A 567 -6.66 18.38 17.13
CA THR A 567 -6.71 16.98 17.54
C THR A 567 -5.81 16.73 18.76
N PRO A 568 -6.22 15.84 19.69
CA PRO A 568 -5.39 15.49 20.82
C PRO A 568 -4.05 14.86 20.38
N LEU A 569 -2.96 15.18 21.08
CA LEU A 569 -1.65 14.58 20.84
C LEU A 569 -1.69 13.06 21.03
N SER A 570 -2.49 12.57 21.99
CA SER A 570 -2.74 11.15 22.19
C SER A 570 -3.33 10.48 20.93
N THR A 571 -4.33 11.10 20.29
CA THR A 571 -4.95 10.52 19.06
C THR A 571 -4.01 10.58 17.87
N ARG A 572 -3.24 11.65 17.69
CA ARG A 572 -2.20 11.74 16.65
C ARG A 572 -1.22 10.59 16.80
N GLY A 573 -0.74 10.33 18.03
CA GLY A 573 0.12 9.21 18.33
C GLY A 573 -0.57 7.86 18.14
N ASN A 574 -1.78 7.69 18.67
CA ASN A 574 -2.50 6.41 18.63
C ASN A 574 -2.79 5.91 17.20
N VAL A 575 -3.11 6.80 16.27
CA VAL A 575 -3.26 6.46 14.85
C VAL A 575 -1.91 6.07 14.25
N SER A 576 -0.85 6.84 14.58
CA SER A 576 0.50 6.59 14.05
C SER A 576 1.16 5.34 14.62
N LEU A 577 0.72 4.81 15.77
CA LEU A 577 1.20 3.53 16.32
C LEU A 577 0.94 2.34 15.38
N PHE A 578 -0.11 2.40 14.55
CA PHE A 578 -0.48 1.31 13.63
C PHE A 578 0.22 1.46 12.27
N GLY A 579 1.53 1.50 12.31
CA GLY A 579 2.42 1.64 11.16
C GLY A 579 3.88 1.80 11.60
N CYS A 580 4.69 2.43 10.75
CA CYS A 580 6.07 2.83 11.03
C CYS A 580 6.04 4.22 11.67
N LEU A 581 6.04 4.28 12.99
CA LEU A 581 5.87 5.51 13.77
C LEU A 581 6.97 6.54 13.46
N GLY A 582 6.55 7.77 13.23
CA GLY A 582 7.44 8.93 13.13
C GLY A 582 6.82 10.19 13.71
N TYR A 583 7.62 11.25 13.73
CA TYR A 583 7.24 12.60 14.16
C TYR A 583 7.71 13.61 13.13
N GLU A 584 6.85 14.58 12.82
CA GLU A 584 7.08 15.57 11.78
C GLU A 584 6.49 16.92 12.23
N LEU A 585 7.11 17.54 13.23
CA LEU A 585 6.75 18.83 13.82
C LEU A 585 7.99 19.46 14.49
N ASP A 586 7.94 20.73 14.87
CA ASP A 586 9.06 21.31 15.63
C ASP A 586 9.03 20.81 17.09
N LEU A 587 9.86 19.82 17.37
CA LEU A 587 9.99 19.20 18.70
C LEU A 587 10.59 20.13 19.76
N THR A 588 11.19 21.26 19.36
CA THR A 588 11.81 22.22 20.29
C THR A 588 10.80 23.20 20.89
N GLU A 589 9.59 23.27 20.33
CA GLU A 589 8.50 24.14 20.77
C GLU A 589 7.49 23.45 21.70
N LEU A 590 7.65 22.15 21.94
CA LEU A 590 6.72 21.35 22.74
C LEU A 590 6.77 21.71 24.23
N LEU A 591 5.59 21.74 24.84
CA LEU A 591 5.45 21.84 26.28
C LEU A 591 5.99 20.60 27.01
N PRO A 592 6.47 20.71 28.26
CA PRO A 592 6.97 19.54 29.01
C PRO A 592 5.96 18.39 29.12
N VAL A 593 4.65 18.68 29.21
CA VAL A 593 3.59 17.66 29.21
C VAL A 593 3.51 16.93 27.87
N GLU A 594 3.65 17.65 26.76
CA GLU A 594 3.65 17.08 25.42
C GLU A 594 4.89 16.21 25.16
N GLN A 595 6.06 16.69 25.60
CA GLN A 595 7.30 15.90 25.55
C GLN A 595 7.19 14.59 26.36
N ALA A 596 6.50 14.64 27.52
CA ALA A 596 6.27 13.45 28.32
C ALA A 596 5.31 12.46 27.64
N GLU A 597 4.26 12.96 26.98
CA GLU A 597 3.34 12.12 26.20
C GLU A 597 4.07 11.46 25.02
N ILE A 598 4.89 12.21 24.28
CA ILE A 598 5.68 11.64 23.16
C ILE A 598 6.66 10.58 23.67
N ARG A 599 7.35 10.79 24.80
CA ARG A 599 8.20 9.75 25.39
C ARG A 599 7.41 8.48 25.72
N ALA A 600 6.24 8.64 26.32
CA ALA A 600 5.36 7.50 26.62
C ALA A 600 4.90 6.78 25.34
N GLN A 601 4.61 7.51 24.27
CA GLN A 601 4.26 6.93 22.95
C GLN A 601 5.43 6.16 22.35
N THR A 602 6.64 6.71 22.33
CA THR A 602 7.83 6.04 21.78
C THR A 602 8.26 4.84 22.60
N GLU A 603 8.14 4.89 23.93
CA GLU A 603 8.41 3.76 24.84
C GLU A 603 7.40 2.62 24.60
N PHE A 604 6.11 2.95 24.56
CA PHE A 604 5.06 1.97 24.25
C PHE A 604 5.28 1.35 22.87
N TYR A 605 5.51 2.17 21.84
CA TYR A 605 5.76 1.66 20.50
C TYR A 605 6.99 0.74 20.45
N ARG A 606 8.08 1.10 21.10
CA ARG A 606 9.30 0.29 21.14
C ARG A 606 9.05 -1.07 21.80
N ALA A 607 8.25 -1.11 22.86
CA ALA A 607 7.89 -2.35 23.57
C ALA A 607 7.01 -3.27 22.69
N HIS A 608 6.08 -2.69 21.91
CA HIS A 608 5.06 -3.43 21.15
C HIS A 608 5.22 -3.35 19.63
N ARG A 609 6.31 -2.73 19.14
CA ARG A 609 6.56 -2.44 17.72
C ARG A 609 6.43 -3.66 16.82
N ARG A 610 6.87 -4.83 17.28
CA ARG A 610 6.77 -6.06 16.49
C ARG A 610 5.31 -6.46 16.26
N THR A 611 4.47 -6.36 17.27
CA THR A 611 3.03 -6.59 17.16
C THR A 611 2.37 -5.54 16.28
N LEU A 612 2.69 -4.26 16.49
CA LEU A 612 2.12 -3.14 15.76
C LEU A 612 2.48 -3.10 14.26
N GLN A 613 3.63 -3.67 13.87
CA GLN A 613 4.05 -3.74 12.47
C GLN A 613 3.68 -5.07 11.80
N TYR A 614 3.76 -6.20 12.52
CA TYR A 614 3.70 -7.53 11.92
C TYR A 614 2.58 -8.42 12.48
N GLY A 615 1.79 -7.94 13.43
CA GLY A 615 0.61 -8.66 13.92
C GLY A 615 -0.48 -8.80 12.87
N ARG A 616 -1.42 -9.68 13.12
CA ARG A 616 -2.65 -9.79 12.33
C ARG A 616 -3.51 -8.55 12.57
N PHE A 617 -3.77 -7.77 11.54
CA PHE A 617 -4.65 -6.61 11.59
C PHE A 617 -6.11 -7.02 11.47
N THR A 618 -6.97 -6.47 12.33
CA THR A 618 -8.43 -6.63 12.26
C THR A 618 -9.12 -5.27 12.47
N ARG A 619 -10.18 -5.04 11.73
CA ARG A 619 -11.01 -3.83 11.76
C ARG A 619 -12.34 -4.14 12.46
N GLY A 620 -12.87 -3.17 13.17
CA GLY A 620 -14.15 -3.32 13.82
C GLY A 620 -14.79 -1.99 14.21
N ARG A 621 -15.90 -2.08 14.91
CA ARG A 621 -16.56 -0.94 15.52
C ARG A 621 -17.07 -1.32 16.90
N THR A 622 -17.09 -0.35 17.80
CA THR A 622 -17.86 -0.47 19.05
C THR A 622 -19.33 -0.19 18.78
N ASP A 623 -20.22 -0.61 19.68
CA ASP A 623 -21.64 -0.28 19.63
C ASP A 623 -21.92 1.23 19.83
N GLY A 624 -20.98 1.96 20.45
CA GLY A 624 -20.98 3.42 20.50
C GLY A 624 -20.47 4.12 19.23
N GLY A 625 -20.19 3.38 18.14
CA GLY A 625 -19.75 3.91 16.85
C GLY A 625 -18.26 4.20 16.72
N GLY A 626 -17.46 3.93 17.76
CA GLY A 626 -16.00 4.06 17.70
C GLY A 626 -15.37 3.10 16.69
N THR A 627 -14.40 3.56 15.90
CA THR A 627 -13.61 2.70 15.03
C THR A 627 -12.61 1.91 15.86
N VAL A 628 -12.52 0.60 15.60
CA VAL A 628 -11.63 -0.31 16.32
C VAL A 628 -10.58 -0.86 15.37
N TRP A 629 -9.30 -0.74 15.76
CA TRP A 629 -8.20 -1.47 15.15
C TRP A 629 -7.55 -2.40 16.16
N GLN A 630 -7.19 -3.58 15.71
CA GLN A 630 -6.50 -4.58 16.54
C GLN A 630 -5.30 -5.12 15.78
N MET A 631 -4.17 -5.25 16.48
CA MET A 631 -2.97 -5.94 16.03
C MET A 631 -2.69 -7.10 16.98
N GLN A 632 -2.67 -8.31 16.47
CA GLN A 632 -2.56 -9.51 17.28
C GLN A 632 -1.40 -10.40 16.86
N THR A 633 -0.63 -10.85 17.84
CA THR A 633 0.34 -11.96 17.75
C THR A 633 -0.10 -13.11 18.67
N LYS A 634 0.71 -14.17 18.74
CA LYS A 634 0.48 -15.25 19.70
C LYS A 634 0.68 -14.81 21.16
N GLN A 635 1.46 -13.75 21.41
CA GLN A 635 1.85 -13.31 22.75
C GLN A 635 0.95 -12.20 23.29
N GLU A 636 0.44 -11.35 22.41
CA GLU A 636 -0.28 -10.15 22.83
C GLU A 636 -1.24 -9.62 21.77
N THR A 637 -2.18 -8.81 22.22
CA THR A 637 -3.04 -8.01 21.35
C THR A 637 -2.96 -6.54 21.75
N VAL A 638 -2.76 -5.66 20.80
CA VAL A 638 -2.93 -4.21 20.95
C VAL A 638 -4.19 -3.81 20.22
N ALA A 639 -5.14 -3.21 20.91
CA ALA A 639 -6.39 -2.70 20.36
C ALA A 639 -6.49 -1.20 20.57
N ALA A 640 -7.03 -0.47 19.61
CA ALA A 640 -7.32 0.96 19.74
C ALA A 640 -8.77 1.23 19.38
N VAL A 641 -9.36 2.21 20.09
CA VAL A 641 -10.70 2.74 19.82
C VAL A 641 -10.56 4.22 19.50
N PHE A 642 -11.08 4.62 18.35
CA PHE A 642 -11.02 5.99 17.84
C PHE A 642 -12.43 6.55 17.69
N HIS A 643 -12.63 7.77 18.15
CA HIS A 643 -13.92 8.45 18.10
C HIS A 643 -13.87 9.63 17.11
N GLY A 644 -15.02 9.99 16.58
CA GLY A 644 -15.25 11.25 15.89
C GLY A 644 -15.62 12.36 16.85
N LEU A 645 -16.70 13.11 16.56
CA LEU A 645 -17.22 14.13 17.46
C LEU A 645 -17.77 13.49 18.74
N GLN A 646 -17.51 14.14 19.87
CA GLN A 646 -17.99 13.68 21.17
C GLN A 646 -19.51 13.95 21.31
N PRO A 647 -20.35 12.93 21.49
CA PRO A 647 -21.75 13.16 21.79
C PRO A 647 -21.91 13.75 23.20
N ALA A 648 -22.92 14.61 23.38
CA ALA A 648 -23.18 15.25 24.69
C ALA A 648 -23.56 14.23 25.78
N ALA A 649 -24.18 13.13 25.42
CA ALA A 649 -24.54 12.02 26.30
C ALA A 649 -24.04 10.69 25.71
N PRO A 650 -22.77 10.35 25.93
CA PRO A 650 -22.22 9.08 25.45
C PRO A 650 -22.87 7.90 26.17
N GLY A 651 -23.27 6.88 25.40
CA GLY A 651 -23.77 5.63 25.94
C GLY A 651 -22.64 4.70 26.41
N TYR A 652 -23.02 3.52 26.90
CA TYR A 652 -22.07 2.44 27.15
C TYR A 652 -21.41 2.01 25.85
N GLU A 653 -20.19 1.52 25.97
CA GLU A 653 -19.39 1.13 24.83
C GLU A 653 -18.64 -0.17 25.10
N HIS A 654 -18.72 -1.12 24.17
CA HIS A 654 -18.09 -2.42 24.30
C HIS A 654 -17.01 -2.60 23.24
N LEU A 655 -15.83 -3.03 23.71
CA LEU A 655 -14.72 -3.46 22.86
C LEU A 655 -14.80 -4.97 22.65
N ARG A 656 -14.97 -5.41 21.42
CA ARG A 656 -14.89 -6.82 21.03
C ARG A 656 -13.49 -7.12 20.52
N VAL A 657 -12.85 -8.13 21.13
CA VAL A 657 -11.52 -8.60 20.74
C VAL A 657 -11.64 -10.04 20.27
N THR A 658 -11.20 -10.28 19.04
CA THR A 658 -11.30 -11.59 18.39
C THR A 658 -9.97 -12.31 18.34
N GLY A 659 -9.99 -13.64 18.16
CA GLY A 659 -8.77 -14.44 18.02
C GLY A 659 -8.09 -14.81 19.34
N LEU A 660 -8.69 -14.49 20.50
CA LEU A 660 -8.28 -14.98 21.81
C LEU A 660 -8.84 -16.38 22.06
N ASP A 661 -8.11 -17.19 22.82
CA ASP A 661 -8.62 -18.51 23.30
C ASP A 661 -9.72 -18.29 24.34
N GLY A 662 -10.92 -18.77 24.06
CA GLY A 662 -12.09 -18.54 24.89
C GLY A 662 -11.96 -19.01 26.33
N GLU A 663 -11.20 -20.08 26.57
CA GLU A 663 -11.02 -20.73 27.88
C GLU A 663 -9.94 -20.09 28.75
N LYS A 664 -9.08 -19.25 28.15
CA LYS A 664 -7.99 -18.59 28.85
C LYS A 664 -8.39 -17.24 29.42
N GLN A 665 -7.67 -16.81 30.46
CA GLN A 665 -7.85 -15.51 31.09
C GLN A 665 -6.86 -14.50 30.49
N TYR A 666 -7.34 -13.30 30.22
CA TYR A 666 -6.55 -12.20 29.68
C TYR A 666 -6.75 -10.95 30.52
N ARG A 667 -5.64 -10.21 30.71
CA ARG A 667 -5.66 -8.88 31.33
C ARG A 667 -5.64 -7.82 30.24
N LEU A 668 -6.65 -6.95 30.24
CA LEU A 668 -6.68 -5.71 29.48
C LEU A 668 -6.12 -4.59 30.36
N THR A 669 -5.25 -3.76 29.81
CA THR A 669 -4.76 -2.53 30.45
C THR A 669 -4.78 -1.42 29.41
N SER A 670 -5.33 -0.25 29.74
CA SER A 670 -5.27 0.93 28.87
C SER A 670 -3.88 1.56 28.94
N ARG A 671 -3.37 2.02 27.78
CA ARG A 671 -2.15 2.86 27.76
C ARG A 671 -2.45 4.18 28.46
N PRO A 672 -1.67 4.59 29.46
CA PRO A 672 -1.82 5.90 30.09
C PRO A 672 -1.61 7.02 29.05
N GLN A 673 -2.48 8.01 29.08
CA GLN A 673 -2.42 9.23 28.27
C GLN A 673 -2.49 10.45 29.16
N LEU A 674 -1.94 11.57 28.71
CA LEU A 674 -1.81 12.77 29.50
C LEU A 674 -2.66 13.90 28.93
N LEU A 675 -3.36 14.61 29.83
CA LEU A 675 -4.18 15.78 29.54
C LEU A 675 -3.51 17.04 30.06
N ARG A 676 -3.74 18.12 29.36
CA ARG A 676 -3.44 19.49 29.83
C ARG A 676 -4.62 20.00 30.66
N VAL A 677 -4.34 20.77 31.71
CA VAL A 677 -5.39 21.42 32.50
C VAL A 677 -6.22 22.37 31.61
N GLY A 678 -5.56 23.04 30.65
CA GLY A 678 -6.22 23.95 29.70
C GLY A 678 -7.24 23.27 28.78
N ASP A 679 -7.14 21.95 28.56
CA ASP A 679 -8.07 21.19 27.70
C ASP A 679 -9.50 21.16 28.26
N PHE A 680 -9.68 21.38 29.57
CA PHE A 680 -10.99 21.56 30.20
C PHE A 680 -11.66 22.92 29.87
N GLY A 681 -10.93 23.83 29.26
CA GLY A 681 -11.47 25.10 28.79
C GLY A 681 -12.22 25.90 29.87
N THR A 682 -13.40 26.41 29.55
CA THR A 682 -14.21 27.19 30.48
C THR A 682 -14.75 26.41 31.67
N LEU A 683 -14.74 25.09 31.64
CA LEU A 683 -15.13 24.24 32.76
C LEU A 683 -14.29 24.55 34.02
N LEU A 684 -13.01 24.90 33.83
CA LEU A 684 -12.10 25.32 34.92
C LEU A 684 -12.66 26.45 35.79
N ARG A 685 -13.52 27.32 35.23
CA ARG A 685 -14.16 28.43 35.97
C ARG A 685 -15.29 27.97 36.88
N HIS A 686 -15.83 26.79 36.64
CA HIS A 686 -17.03 26.29 37.32
C HIS A 686 -16.72 25.23 38.35
N VAL A 687 -15.73 24.39 38.11
CA VAL A 687 -15.39 23.23 38.98
C VAL A 687 -14.29 23.54 40.00
N LEU A 688 -13.44 24.53 39.73
CA LEU A 688 -12.38 24.89 40.66
C LEU A 688 -12.82 25.98 41.64
N PRO A 689 -12.34 25.92 42.90
CA PRO A 689 -12.66 26.96 43.88
C PRO A 689 -12.11 28.35 43.51
N VAL A 690 -11.13 28.43 42.64
CA VAL A 690 -10.56 29.65 42.08
C VAL A 690 -10.96 29.79 40.64
N LYS A 691 -11.50 30.93 40.24
CA LYS A 691 -11.90 31.23 38.85
C LYS A 691 -10.65 31.41 37.95
N LEU A 692 -10.18 30.31 37.39
CA LEU A 692 -9.04 30.37 36.48
C LEU A 692 -9.50 30.75 35.06
N ASN A 693 -8.69 31.58 34.40
CA ASN A 693 -8.83 31.82 32.97
C ASN A 693 -8.14 30.65 32.22
N PRO A 694 -8.84 29.86 31.41
CA PRO A 694 -8.24 28.70 30.69
C PRO A 694 -7.08 29.10 29.78
N ASN A 695 -7.05 30.35 29.29
CA ASN A 695 -5.99 30.89 28.45
C ASN A 695 -4.99 31.77 29.23
N GLY A 696 -5.09 31.82 30.57
CA GLY A 696 -4.25 32.65 31.43
C GLY A 696 -2.92 32.00 31.79
N LEU A 697 -1.94 32.82 32.21
CA LEU A 697 -0.61 32.36 32.61
C LEU A 697 -0.63 31.27 33.69
N ALA A 698 -1.58 31.31 34.63
CA ALA A 698 -1.69 30.29 35.67
C ALA A 698 -1.99 28.91 35.11
N VAL A 699 -2.89 28.81 34.11
CA VAL A 699 -3.20 27.53 33.45
C VAL A 699 -2.05 27.09 32.55
N GLN A 700 -1.41 28.00 31.82
CA GLN A 700 -0.22 27.71 31.03
C GLN A 700 0.94 27.18 31.90
N THR A 701 1.14 27.76 33.09
CA THR A 701 2.14 27.29 34.05
C THR A 701 1.74 25.90 34.59
N ALA A 702 0.46 25.67 34.91
CA ALA A 702 -0.03 24.36 35.33
C ALA A 702 0.20 23.31 34.25
N ASP A 703 -0.11 23.62 33.00
CA ASP A 703 0.13 22.73 31.86
C ASP A 703 1.62 22.37 31.64
N SER A 704 2.53 23.23 32.07
CA SER A 704 3.98 22.97 32.01
C SER A 704 4.49 22.09 33.15
N LEU A 705 3.79 22.03 34.28
CA LEU A 705 4.25 21.36 35.50
C LEU A 705 3.40 20.17 35.93
N TYR A 706 2.12 20.16 35.59
CA TYR A 706 1.16 19.16 36.05
C TYR A 706 0.62 18.29 34.90
N ARG A 707 0.40 17.02 35.18
CA ARG A 707 -0.09 16.02 34.24
C ARG A 707 -1.34 15.38 34.84
N MET A 708 -2.42 15.37 34.05
CA MET A 708 -3.64 14.65 34.38
C MET A 708 -3.71 13.38 33.57
N SER A 709 -4.28 12.33 34.12
CA SER A 709 -4.60 11.12 33.40
C SER A 709 -5.81 11.35 32.49
N ASP A 710 -5.79 10.81 31.27
CA ASP A 710 -6.97 10.70 30.37
C ASP A 710 -7.93 9.58 30.80
N GLY A 711 -7.68 8.95 31.92
CA GLY A 711 -8.36 7.78 32.40
C GLY A 711 -7.52 6.51 32.23
N SER A 712 -7.79 5.57 33.08
CA SER A 712 -7.13 4.26 33.04
C SER A 712 -8.14 3.14 33.27
N GLN A 713 -7.91 2.01 32.64
CA GLN A 713 -8.74 0.82 32.85
C GLN A 713 -7.84 -0.41 32.93
N SER A 714 -8.06 -1.23 33.95
CA SER A 714 -7.46 -2.56 34.04
C SER A 714 -8.53 -3.57 34.47
N LEU A 715 -8.65 -4.65 33.72
CA LEU A 715 -9.60 -5.74 34.05
C LEU A 715 -9.07 -7.08 33.55
N THR A 716 -9.54 -8.15 34.18
CA THR A 716 -9.22 -9.52 33.74
C THR A 716 -10.52 -10.23 33.37
N ALA A 717 -10.54 -10.89 32.22
CA ALA A 717 -11.69 -11.63 31.72
C ALA A 717 -11.27 -12.81 30.83
N SER A 718 -12.17 -13.76 30.59
CA SER A 718 -11.93 -14.86 29.65
C SER A 718 -11.90 -14.36 28.19
N GLY A 719 -11.21 -15.08 27.32
CA GLY A 719 -11.25 -14.78 25.87
C GLY A 719 -12.66 -14.82 25.31
N ALA A 720 -13.54 -15.68 25.84
CA ALA A 720 -14.96 -15.70 25.47
C ALA A 720 -15.69 -14.39 25.83
N ALA A 721 -15.39 -13.79 27.00
CA ALA A 721 -15.95 -12.49 27.38
C ALA A 721 -15.42 -11.35 26.47
N PHE A 722 -14.14 -11.38 26.08
CA PHE A 722 -13.57 -10.44 25.11
C PHE A 722 -14.27 -10.55 23.76
N ALA A 723 -14.56 -11.75 23.29
CA ALA A 723 -15.29 -11.96 22.03
C ALA A 723 -16.74 -11.46 22.11
N ALA A 724 -17.40 -11.61 23.26
CA ALA A 724 -18.74 -11.09 23.50
C ALA A 724 -18.78 -9.56 23.60
N GLY A 725 -17.75 -8.96 24.18
CA GLY A 725 -17.57 -7.51 24.32
C GLY A 725 -17.34 -7.07 25.76
N ILE A 726 -16.19 -6.45 25.99
CA ILE A 726 -15.81 -5.88 27.29
C ILE A 726 -16.33 -4.44 27.38
N CYS A 727 -17.05 -4.13 28.46
CA CYS A 727 -17.50 -2.76 28.73
C CYS A 727 -16.30 -1.86 29.02
N LEU A 728 -16.17 -0.80 28.23
CA LEU A 728 -15.13 0.20 28.43
C LEU A 728 -15.52 1.18 29.53
N ALA A 729 -14.53 1.76 30.20
CA ALA A 729 -14.74 2.84 31.15
C ALA A 729 -15.58 3.97 30.53
N PRO A 730 -16.43 4.66 31.30
CA PRO A 730 -17.32 5.67 30.76
C PRO A 730 -16.53 6.86 30.18
N ARG A 731 -17.03 7.42 29.07
CA ARG A 731 -16.50 8.68 28.56
C ARG A 731 -17.02 9.85 29.39
N PHE A 732 -16.20 10.88 29.55
CA PHE A 732 -16.59 12.10 30.25
C PHE A 732 -17.89 12.69 29.67
N ALA A 733 -18.84 12.97 30.56
CA ALA A 733 -20.12 13.58 30.22
C ALA A 733 -20.60 14.43 31.39
N GLY A 734 -20.30 15.73 31.38
CA GLY A 734 -20.78 16.60 32.45
C GLY A 734 -19.68 17.43 33.12
N THR A 735 -19.77 17.59 34.44
CA THR A 735 -18.84 18.39 35.22
C THR A 735 -18.11 17.54 36.25
N GLY A 736 -16.82 17.60 36.27
CA GLY A 736 -15.97 16.88 37.21
C GLY A 736 -14.93 16.00 36.51
N TYR A 737 -13.88 15.71 37.25
CA TYR A 737 -12.80 14.85 36.80
C TYR A 737 -12.92 13.51 37.54
N ASP A 738 -12.93 12.44 36.75
CA ASP A 738 -12.87 11.08 37.25
C ASP A 738 -11.63 10.40 36.66
N PRO A 739 -10.62 10.02 37.47
CA PRO A 739 -9.40 9.38 36.98
C PRO A 739 -9.65 8.02 36.32
N ASP A 740 -10.76 7.36 36.63
CA ASP A 740 -11.14 6.07 36.03
C ASP A 740 -12.00 6.24 34.76
N GLY A 741 -12.52 7.46 34.51
CA GLY A 741 -13.24 7.80 33.30
C GLY A 741 -12.33 8.16 32.14
N ARG A 742 -12.78 7.93 30.90
CA ARG A 742 -12.09 8.37 29.70
C ARG A 742 -12.35 9.86 29.47
N MET A 743 -11.36 10.67 29.77
CA MET A 743 -11.44 12.13 29.68
C MET A 743 -11.14 12.56 28.24
N GLN A 744 -12.11 12.45 27.35
CA GLN A 744 -11.96 12.68 25.92
C GLN A 744 -12.94 13.75 25.44
N GLY A 745 -12.45 14.62 24.54
CA GLY A 745 -13.25 15.50 23.71
C GLY A 745 -13.44 14.93 22.30
N ASP A 746 -13.64 15.83 21.34
CA ASP A 746 -13.71 15.48 19.94
C ASP A 746 -12.43 14.80 19.48
N PHE A 747 -12.58 13.78 18.61
CA PHE A 747 -11.48 13.00 18.04
C PHE A 747 -10.62 12.29 19.11
N GLY A 748 -11.21 11.95 20.26
CA GLY A 748 -10.52 11.21 21.30
C GLY A 748 -10.25 9.75 20.92
N SER A 749 -9.28 9.12 21.59
CA SER A 749 -8.94 7.71 21.37
C SER A 749 -8.27 7.07 22.58
N ASN A 750 -8.36 5.75 22.70
CA ASN A 750 -7.62 4.95 23.69
C ASN A 750 -6.94 3.75 23.02
N VAL A 751 -5.81 3.35 23.58
CA VAL A 751 -5.10 2.12 23.22
C VAL A 751 -5.13 1.17 24.41
N TYR A 752 -5.44 -0.07 24.15
CA TYR A 752 -5.53 -1.15 25.11
C TYR A 752 -4.53 -2.24 24.76
N PHE A 753 -3.86 -2.74 25.79
CA PHE A 753 -2.94 -3.83 25.73
C PHE A 753 -3.52 -5.04 26.42
N ILE A 754 -3.52 -6.20 25.76
CA ILE A 754 -4.19 -7.41 26.22
C ILE A 754 -3.19 -8.57 26.17
N GLN A 755 -2.99 -9.19 27.35
CA GLN A 755 -2.07 -10.32 27.51
C GLN A 755 -2.74 -11.46 28.28
N GLU A 756 -2.33 -12.70 27.96
CA GLU A 756 -2.70 -13.88 28.73
C GLU A 756 -2.17 -13.79 30.16
N VAL A 757 -3.02 -14.08 31.14
CA VAL A 757 -2.63 -14.15 32.55
C VAL A 757 -2.05 -15.53 32.83
N CYS A 758 -0.74 -15.58 33.15
CA CYS A 758 -0.11 -16.85 33.53
C CYS A 758 -0.71 -17.41 34.81
N SER A 759 -0.91 -18.72 34.87
CA SER A 759 -1.54 -19.44 35.99
C SER A 759 -0.85 -19.27 37.37
N HIS A 760 0.27 -18.56 37.43
CA HIS A 760 1.00 -18.26 38.67
C HIS A 760 0.66 -16.90 39.31
N GLU A 761 -0.04 -16.02 38.60
CA GLU A 761 -0.60 -14.78 39.17
C GLU A 761 -2.06 -15.00 39.52
N LYS A 762 -2.34 -15.68 40.61
CA LYS A 762 -3.71 -15.64 41.23
C LYS A 762 -3.89 -14.28 41.90
N PRO A 763 -5.07 -13.63 41.80
CA PRO A 763 -5.37 -12.32 42.35
C PRO A 763 -5.17 -12.24 43.86
#